data_d0c87d6f5e171fd4ebcee3123307ab20
#
_entry.id   d0c87d6f5e171fd4ebcee3123307ab20
#
_cell.length_a   1.000
_cell.length_b   1.000
_cell.length_c   1.000
_cell.angle_alpha   90.00
_cell.angle_beta   90.00
_cell.angle_gamma   90.00
#
_symmetry.space_group_name_H-M   'P 1'
#
loop_
_entity.id
_entity.type
_entity.pdbx_description
1 polymer ?
#
loop_
_entity_poly.entity_id
_entity_poly.type
_entity_poly.pdbx_seq_one_letter_code
_entity_poly.pdbx_strand_id
1 'polypeptide(L)'
;MGANVPFGLVQLGPTEPTRGWDWCSGYYYDDDELIGFGHMHLSGTGIGCLGDVAFLPVKDFKQTSTRFKHEAEKVHPGYYSVQLTDPNVLVELTATERCGFHRYTFKNGAKAQLALDLSQCIGWDKLNDCLLTQESATRLTGFRRSNGWAADRRIYFSIDFSQPVTVHRLDSMERVVVSVADNTKPLLVKVALSPVSIDKAKLNMQAELAGWDFDAAVKQADEAWNRELARIEIQTNDRTKKRIFYTAMYHLMTSCSKFNDVDREYRGADGKVHKADFTNYTTLSLWDTYRAAHPLMTVAFPEMQRDFAQTFLNIYKQQGRLPVWHLMGSETDCMVGNPGAIVLADLTMKGFVEDKELALEALKATQMKDIRSLGLLKEHGYIPWNLEPENETVAKALEYCAADDGVAKVAKLLGKKDDYEYFFNRSRSYKKYYDPETRFLRAVGTDGKFRLPFNPFFAEHRTNDYTEGNAWQYTFLVPHDVKGLIKLFGSDKAFMSKLDSLFFVEGWAGDNASPDMSGMTGQYAHGNEPSHHVIYMYNYAGRPDKAAPLLRKMLNEMYLDQPDGLSGNEDVGQMSAWYILSSVGLYQVDPVGGRFVIGSPLFDKATVNVGGGKTFTVVAKNNSDKNIYVQSARLNGKTLKNSYVDFNDIRHGGTLELVMGPKPSKWATTTACRP
;
A
#
# COMPACT_ATOMS: atom_id res chain seq x y z
N MET A 1 -14.70 1.21 -4.51
CA MET A 1 -14.96 0.36 -3.92
C MET A 1 -16.04 0.35 -2.89
N GLY A 2 -16.09 0.81 -1.72
CA GLY A 2 -17.36 1.01 -1.12
C GLY A 2 -17.57 0.42 0.27
N ALA A 3 -18.12 -0.76 0.39
CA ALA A 3 -18.57 -1.31 1.65
C ALA A 3 -17.45 -2.01 2.41
N ASN A 4 -16.67 -1.23 3.16
CA ASN A 4 -15.60 -1.70 4.05
C ASN A 4 -15.50 -0.81 5.28
N VAL A 5 -14.72 -1.22 6.26
CA VAL A 5 -14.30 -0.39 7.39
C VAL A 5 -12.78 -0.25 7.42
N PRO A 6 -12.21 0.74 8.11
CA PRO A 6 -10.76 0.95 8.14
C PRO A 6 -10.00 -0.34 8.51
N PHE A 7 -9.06 -0.73 7.66
CA PHE A 7 -8.22 -1.92 7.82
C PHE A 7 -8.99 -3.25 7.98
N GLY A 8 -10.26 -3.33 7.56
CA GLY A 8 -11.06 -4.56 7.66
C GLY A 8 -10.55 -5.68 6.74
N LEU A 9 -10.80 -6.94 7.13
CA LEU A 9 -10.59 -8.11 6.28
C LEU A 9 -11.54 -8.08 5.08
N VAL A 10 -12.79 -7.64 5.31
CA VAL A 10 -13.83 -7.58 4.28
C VAL A 10 -13.71 -6.28 3.50
N GLN A 11 -13.52 -6.44 2.19
CA GLN A 11 -13.55 -5.40 1.17
C GLN A 11 -14.69 -5.72 0.21
N LEU A 12 -15.94 -5.43 0.62
CA LEU A 12 -17.15 -5.80 -0.11
C LEU A 12 -17.46 -4.78 -1.20
N GLY A 13 -17.55 -5.23 -2.43
CA GLY A 13 -17.82 -4.35 -3.56
C GLY A 13 -18.17 -5.08 -4.85
N PRO A 14 -18.49 -4.33 -5.91
CA PRO A 14 -18.69 -4.87 -7.24
C PRO A 14 -17.43 -5.57 -7.76
N THR A 15 -17.64 -6.71 -8.44
CA THR A 15 -16.60 -7.46 -9.14
C THR A 15 -16.97 -7.57 -10.60
N GLU A 16 -16.07 -7.19 -11.48
CA GLU A 16 -16.20 -7.20 -12.94
C GLU A 16 -15.36 -8.32 -13.55
N PRO A 17 -15.66 -8.75 -14.80
CA PRO A 17 -14.82 -9.70 -15.52
C PRO A 17 -13.41 -9.12 -15.74
N THR A 18 -12.35 -9.82 -15.37
CA THR A 18 -10.99 -9.38 -15.65
C THR A 18 -10.71 -9.40 -17.16
N ARG A 19 -10.53 -8.24 -17.78
CA ARG A 19 -10.27 -8.08 -19.22
C ARG A 19 -8.86 -7.60 -19.53
N GLY A 20 -8.13 -7.17 -18.53
CA GLY A 20 -6.77 -6.65 -18.67
C GLY A 20 -6.20 -6.17 -17.35
N TRP A 21 -5.13 -5.40 -17.45
CA TRP A 21 -4.39 -4.84 -16.32
C TRP A 21 -5.27 -3.94 -15.42
N ASP A 22 -6.08 -3.07 -16.01
CA ASP A 22 -6.89 -2.08 -15.28
C ASP A 22 -7.97 -2.71 -14.38
N TRP A 23 -8.32 -3.99 -14.60
CA TRP A 23 -9.27 -4.75 -13.74
C TRP A 23 -8.60 -5.44 -12.53
N CYS A 24 -7.34 -5.15 -12.22
CA CYS A 24 -6.59 -5.86 -11.17
C CYS A 24 -7.24 -5.78 -9.77
N SER A 25 -7.96 -4.72 -9.47
CA SER A 25 -8.72 -4.58 -8.21
C SER A 25 -10.16 -5.12 -8.30
N GLY A 26 -10.55 -5.70 -9.44
CA GLY A 26 -11.88 -6.25 -9.69
C GLY A 26 -12.94 -5.23 -10.06
N TYR A 27 -12.58 -3.97 -10.24
CA TYR A 27 -13.47 -2.90 -10.70
C TYR A 27 -12.67 -1.92 -11.56
N TYR A 28 -13.18 -1.63 -12.76
CA TYR A 28 -12.65 -0.64 -13.68
C TYR A 28 -13.78 0.31 -14.12
N TYR A 29 -13.62 1.61 -13.91
CA TYR A 29 -14.72 2.58 -14.07
C TYR A 29 -15.32 2.66 -15.47
N ASP A 30 -14.58 2.34 -16.52
CA ASP A 30 -15.10 2.35 -17.90
C ASP A 30 -15.81 1.03 -18.31
N ASP A 31 -15.90 0.03 -17.40
CA ASP A 31 -16.70 -1.18 -17.61
C ASP A 31 -18.13 -1.01 -17.06
N ASP A 32 -19.10 -1.68 -17.65
CA ASP A 32 -20.50 -1.64 -17.24
C ASP A 32 -21.07 -3.05 -16.92
N GLU A 33 -20.21 -4.06 -16.79
CA GLU A 33 -20.60 -5.45 -16.53
C GLU A 33 -20.13 -5.94 -15.17
N LEU A 34 -21.05 -6.50 -14.38
CA LEU A 34 -20.78 -7.13 -13.09
C LEU A 34 -20.93 -8.64 -13.17
N ILE A 35 -20.00 -9.37 -12.53
CA ILE A 35 -20.10 -10.82 -12.31
C ILE A 35 -20.53 -11.16 -10.87
N GLY A 36 -20.51 -10.18 -9.97
CA GLY A 36 -20.99 -10.34 -8.59
C GLY A 36 -20.53 -9.22 -7.67
N PHE A 37 -20.85 -9.40 -6.40
CA PHE A 37 -20.37 -8.55 -5.30
C PHE A 37 -19.50 -9.41 -4.39
N GLY A 38 -18.19 -9.33 -4.59
CA GLY A 38 -17.17 -10.08 -3.84
C GLY A 38 -16.83 -9.44 -2.50
N HIS A 39 -16.40 -10.25 -1.55
CA HIS A 39 -16.08 -9.81 -0.18
C HIS A 39 -14.64 -9.41 0.02
N MET A 40 -13.78 -9.62 -0.97
CA MET A 40 -12.34 -9.36 -0.87
C MET A 40 -11.82 -8.77 -2.16
N HIS A 41 -11.22 -7.60 -2.07
CA HIS A 41 -10.56 -6.88 -3.16
C HIS A 41 -9.21 -6.35 -2.72
N LEU A 42 -8.26 -6.21 -3.65
CA LEU A 42 -7.01 -5.51 -3.42
C LEU A 42 -7.18 -4.00 -3.70
N SER A 43 -6.27 -3.21 -3.15
CA SER A 43 -6.25 -1.75 -3.34
C SER A 43 -5.12 -1.37 -4.30
N GLY A 44 -5.39 -1.51 -5.62
CA GLY A 44 -4.53 -1.03 -6.70
C GLY A 44 -3.11 -1.59 -6.69
N THR A 45 -2.96 -2.92 -6.72
CA THR A 45 -1.64 -3.58 -6.65
C THR A 45 -1.05 -3.94 -8.00
N GLY A 46 -1.69 -3.54 -9.11
CA GLY A 46 -1.27 -3.91 -10.45
C GLY A 46 -1.41 -5.42 -10.78
N ILE A 47 -1.77 -6.26 -9.83
CA ILE A 47 -1.93 -7.71 -9.97
C ILE A 47 -3.31 -8.12 -9.47
N GLY A 48 -4.08 -8.83 -10.31
CA GLY A 48 -5.40 -9.33 -9.93
C GLY A 48 -5.31 -10.52 -8.97
N CYS A 49 -6.04 -10.43 -7.86
CA CYS A 49 -6.22 -11.51 -6.89
C CYS A 49 -7.49 -11.30 -6.07
N LEU A 50 -7.92 -12.32 -5.34
CA LEU A 50 -9.08 -12.31 -4.47
C LEU A 50 -10.42 -12.47 -5.24
N GLY A 51 -11.48 -11.73 -4.89
CA GLY A 51 -12.83 -11.88 -5.47
C GLY A 51 -13.66 -12.95 -4.80
N ASP A 52 -13.36 -13.32 -3.56
CA ASP A 52 -13.97 -14.45 -2.85
C ASP A 52 -15.42 -14.18 -2.46
N VAL A 53 -16.21 -15.28 -2.48
CA VAL A 53 -17.59 -15.34 -1.98
C VAL A 53 -18.46 -14.27 -2.62
N ALA A 54 -18.61 -14.33 -3.94
CA ALA A 54 -19.35 -13.33 -4.70
C ALA A 54 -20.83 -13.71 -4.87
N PHE A 55 -21.72 -12.75 -4.62
CA PHE A 55 -23.15 -12.85 -4.87
C PHE A 55 -23.59 -12.03 -6.08
N LEU A 56 -24.37 -12.61 -6.96
CA LEU A 56 -24.99 -11.92 -8.09
C LEU A 56 -26.53 -12.12 -8.06
N PRO A 57 -27.36 -11.06 -7.99
CA PRO A 57 -28.77 -11.17 -8.28
C PRO A 57 -28.98 -11.61 -9.73
N VAL A 58 -29.81 -12.65 -9.95
CA VAL A 58 -30.02 -13.26 -11.27
C VAL A 58 -31.50 -13.43 -11.60
N LYS A 59 -31.86 -13.34 -12.88
CA LYS A 59 -33.21 -13.62 -13.38
C LYS A 59 -33.46 -15.09 -13.71
N ASP A 60 -32.37 -15.82 -13.99
CA ASP A 60 -32.40 -17.26 -14.25
C ASP A 60 -31.07 -17.91 -13.82
N PHE A 61 -31.04 -19.24 -13.78
CA PHE A 61 -29.93 -20.04 -13.27
C PHE A 61 -28.67 -19.99 -14.15
N LYS A 62 -28.80 -19.59 -15.41
CA LYS A 62 -27.68 -19.55 -16.39
C LYS A 62 -26.99 -18.20 -16.41
N GLN A 63 -27.61 -17.17 -15.84
CA GLN A 63 -27.04 -15.83 -15.86
C GLN A 63 -25.77 -15.77 -14.99
N THR A 64 -24.65 -15.36 -15.57
CA THR A 64 -23.32 -15.26 -14.92
C THR A 64 -22.84 -13.82 -14.76
N SER A 65 -23.51 -12.86 -15.41
CA SER A 65 -23.17 -11.43 -15.34
C SER A 65 -24.43 -10.57 -15.50
N THR A 66 -24.32 -9.31 -15.17
CA THR A 66 -25.36 -8.31 -15.39
C THR A 66 -24.73 -6.96 -15.72
N ARG A 67 -25.50 -6.12 -16.44
CA ARG A 67 -25.06 -4.75 -16.71
C ARG A 67 -25.60 -3.78 -15.68
N PHE A 68 -24.86 -2.73 -15.44
CA PHE A 68 -25.23 -1.64 -14.55
C PHE A 68 -24.90 -0.28 -15.21
N LYS A 69 -25.19 0.82 -14.50
CA LYS A 69 -24.85 2.19 -14.92
C LYS A 69 -24.24 2.91 -13.74
N HIS A 70 -23.16 3.65 -13.97
CA HIS A 70 -22.49 4.41 -12.91
C HIS A 70 -23.39 5.46 -12.26
N GLU A 71 -24.32 6.06 -13.04
CA GLU A 71 -25.29 7.02 -12.50
C GLU A 71 -26.27 6.36 -11.48
N ALA A 72 -26.37 5.04 -11.49
CA ALA A 72 -27.19 4.27 -10.54
C ALA A 72 -26.42 3.85 -9.29
N GLU A 73 -25.12 4.10 -9.25
CA GLU A 73 -24.28 3.82 -8.07
C GLU A 73 -24.34 4.95 -7.05
N LYS A 74 -24.27 4.58 -5.78
CA LYS A 74 -24.03 5.52 -4.67
C LYS A 74 -22.94 4.92 -3.78
N VAL A 75 -21.87 5.68 -3.58
CA VAL A 75 -20.71 5.23 -2.83
C VAL A 75 -20.30 6.27 -1.81
N HIS A 76 -20.07 5.84 -0.59
CA HIS A 76 -19.34 6.58 0.43
C HIS A 76 -18.59 5.59 1.34
N PRO A 77 -17.59 6.01 2.11
CA PRO A 77 -16.88 5.11 3.01
C PRO A 77 -17.84 4.32 3.89
N GLY A 78 -17.75 2.99 3.85
CA GLY A 78 -18.66 2.09 4.61
C GLY A 78 -19.94 1.68 3.91
N TYR A 79 -20.24 2.22 2.73
CA TYR A 79 -21.49 1.91 2.02
C TYR A 79 -21.34 1.95 0.51
N TYR A 80 -22.01 1.01 -0.15
CA TYR A 80 -22.17 0.96 -1.60
C TYR A 80 -23.60 0.59 -1.97
N SER A 81 -24.16 1.17 -3.02
CA SER A 81 -25.41 0.67 -3.62
C SER A 81 -25.43 0.87 -5.11
N VAL A 82 -26.20 -0.01 -5.82
CA VAL A 82 -26.46 0.09 -7.25
C VAL A 82 -27.84 -0.46 -7.58
N GLN A 83 -28.55 0.22 -8.50
CA GLN A 83 -29.77 -0.31 -9.10
C GLN A 83 -29.41 -1.11 -10.36
N LEU A 84 -29.50 -2.43 -10.28
CA LEU A 84 -29.40 -3.31 -11.43
C LEU A 84 -30.70 -3.25 -12.25
N THR A 85 -30.60 -2.98 -13.54
CA THR A 85 -31.78 -2.89 -14.42
C THR A 85 -32.33 -4.26 -14.75
N ASP A 86 -31.46 -5.20 -15.05
CA ASP A 86 -31.76 -6.63 -15.29
C ASP A 86 -30.86 -7.42 -14.33
N PRO A 87 -31.37 -7.92 -13.24
CA PRO A 87 -32.68 -8.46 -12.90
C PRO A 87 -33.66 -7.53 -12.13
N ASN A 88 -33.52 -6.22 -12.15
CA ASN A 88 -34.36 -5.24 -11.47
C ASN A 88 -34.32 -5.32 -9.94
N VAL A 89 -33.10 -5.22 -9.42
CA VAL A 89 -32.80 -5.31 -7.98
C VAL A 89 -32.00 -4.10 -7.54
N LEU A 90 -32.41 -3.48 -6.43
CA LEU A 90 -31.54 -2.56 -5.72
C LEU A 90 -30.65 -3.38 -4.78
N VAL A 91 -29.36 -3.27 -4.98
CA VAL A 91 -28.33 -3.86 -4.12
C VAL A 91 -27.76 -2.77 -3.22
N GLU A 92 -27.71 -3.05 -1.91
CA GLU A 92 -27.09 -2.18 -0.92
C GLU A 92 -26.14 -3.01 -0.06
N LEU A 93 -24.94 -2.48 0.19
CA LEU A 93 -23.84 -3.18 0.85
C LEU A 93 -23.24 -2.33 1.96
N THR A 94 -22.91 -2.97 3.07
CA THR A 94 -22.07 -2.42 4.13
C THR A 94 -21.21 -3.52 4.75
N ALA A 95 -20.28 -3.19 5.62
CA ALA A 95 -19.40 -4.18 6.23
C ALA A 95 -19.01 -3.82 7.66
N THR A 96 -18.56 -4.84 8.39
CA THR A 96 -17.75 -4.72 9.59
C THR A 96 -16.32 -5.20 9.28
N GLU A 97 -15.47 -5.41 10.29
CA GLU A 97 -14.09 -5.85 10.05
C GLU A 97 -14.00 -7.20 9.34
N ARG A 98 -14.91 -8.15 9.66
CA ARG A 98 -14.87 -9.55 9.17
C ARG A 98 -16.15 -9.98 8.50
N CYS A 99 -17.16 -9.11 8.44
CA CYS A 99 -18.47 -9.48 7.90
C CYS A 99 -18.96 -8.48 6.85
N GLY A 100 -19.44 -9.00 5.71
CA GLY A 100 -20.24 -8.25 4.75
C GLY A 100 -21.71 -8.33 5.08
N PHE A 101 -22.45 -7.26 4.84
CA PHE A 101 -23.89 -7.20 5.05
C PHE A 101 -24.56 -6.63 3.80
N HIS A 102 -25.48 -7.41 3.21
CA HIS A 102 -26.18 -7.08 1.97
C HIS A 102 -27.65 -6.87 2.24
N ARG A 103 -28.28 -5.95 1.51
CA ARG A 103 -29.71 -5.77 1.40
C ARG A 103 -30.11 -5.78 -0.07
N TYR A 104 -30.94 -6.76 -0.47
CA TYR A 104 -31.45 -6.91 -1.83
C TYR A 104 -32.95 -6.57 -1.86
N THR A 105 -33.31 -5.51 -2.56
CA THR A 105 -34.70 -5.12 -2.76
C THR A 105 -35.13 -5.48 -4.17
N PHE A 106 -35.93 -6.56 -4.30
CA PHE A 106 -36.45 -7.04 -5.56
C PHE A 106 -37.65 -6.20 -5.97
N LYS A 107 -37.57 -5.55 -7.13
CA LYS A 107 -38.65 -4.70 -7.63
C LYS A 107 -39.60 -5.48 -8.52
N ASN A 108 -40.74 -4.87 -8.88
CA ASN A 108 -41.87 -5.47 -9.60
C ASN A 108 -41.44 -6.51 -10.65
N GLY A 109 -41.89 -7.77 -10.45
CA GLY A 109 -41.63 -8.89 -11.34
C GLY A 109 -40.25 -9.53 -11.25
N ALA A 110 -39.34 -9.00 -10.45
CA ALA A 110 -38.03 -9.61 -10.24
C ALA A 110 -38.15 -10.91 -9.44
N LYS A 111 -37.45 -11.96 -9.86
CA LYS A 111 -37.30 -13.19 -9.08
C LYS A 111 -36.29 -12.93 -7.94
N ALA A 112 -36.65 -13.38 -6.74
CA ALA A 112 -35.75 -13.30 -5.59
C ALA A 112 -34.72 -14.45 -5.65
N GLN A 113 -33.72 -14.29 -6.52
CA GLN A 113 -32.71 -15.28 -6.81
C GLN A 113 -31.30 -14.63 -6.74
N LEU A 114 -30.38 -15.27 -6.03
CA LEU A 114 -28.99 -14.90 -5.94
C LEU A 114 -28.11 -16.07 -6.36
N ALA A 115 -27.23 -15.89 -7.33
CA ALA A 115 -26.13 -16.80 -7.57
C ALA A 115 -25.03 -16.57 -6.56
N LEU A 116 -24.51 -17.63 -5.96
CA LEU A 116 -23.26 -17.68 -5.22
C LEU A 116 -22.27 -18.50 -6.04
N ASP A 117 -21.16 -17.89 -6.43
CA ASP A 117 -20.16 -18.53 -7.25
C ASP A 117 -18.80 -18.52 -6.56
N LEU A 118 -18.34 -19.69 -6.13
CA LEU A 118 -17.06 -19.89 -5.46
C LEU A 118 -15.90 -20.08 -6.45
N SER A 119 -16.21 -20.24 -7.76
CA SER A 119 -15.17 -20.34 -8.80
C SER A 119 -14.62 -18.99 -9.23
N GLN A 120 -15.33 -17.89 -8.93
CA GLN A 120 -14.91 -16.55 -9.33
C GLN A 120 -13.57 -16.17 -8.70
N CYS A 121 -12.70 -15.60 -9.53
CA CYS A 121 -11.39 -15.08 -9.17
C CYS A 121 -11.13 -13.79 -9.94
N ILE A 122 -10.38 -12.89 -9.34
CA ILE A 122 -9.82 -11.73 -10.03
C ILE A 122 -8.43 -12.12 -10.55
N GLY A 123 -8.12 -11.80 -11.81
CA GLY A 123 -6.84 -12.12 -12.43
C GLY A 123 -6.65 -13.61 -12.70
N TRP A 124 -5.47 -14.14 -12.36
CA TRP A 124 -5.10 -15.53 -12.62
C TRP A 124 -5.21 -16.47 -11.42
N ASP A 125 -5.80 -16.03 -10.33
CA ASP A 125 -6.12 -16.90 -9.20
C ASP A 125 -6.98 -18.09 -9.67
N LYS A 126 -6.70 -19.30 -9.15
CA LYS A 126 -7.41 -20.53 -9.51
C LYS A 126 -7.99 -21.18 -8.28
N LEU A 127 -9.25 -21.56 -8.38
CA LEU A 127 -9.87 -22.41 -7.38
C LEU A 127 -9.20 -23.79 -7.37
N ASN A 128 -8.76 -24.23 -6.19
CA ASN A 128 -8.19 -25.58 -5.99
C ASN A 128 -9.21 -26.52 -5.35
N ASP A 129 -9.99 -25.99 -4.39
CA ASP A 129 -10.95 -26.77 -3.62
C ASP A 129 -11.97 -25.84 -2.98
N CYS A 130 -13.22 -26.29 -2.85
CA CYS A 130 -14.26 -25.59 -2.10
C CYS A 130 -15.28 -26.55 -1.52
N LEU A 131 -15.94 -26.08 -0.48
CA LEU A 131 -17.08 -26.77 0.13
C LEU A 131 -18.21 -25.78 0.33
N LEU A 132 -19.42 -26.18 0.02
CA LEU A 132 -20.64 -25.47 0.36
C LEU A 132 -21.69 -26.44 0.95
N THR A 133 -22.07 -26.18 2.19
CA THR A 133 -23.04 -26.98 2.95
C THR A 133 -24.21 -26.11 3.37
N GLN A 134 -25.41 -26.57 3.16
CA GLN A 134 -26.62 -25.99 3.76
C GLN A 134 -26.78 -26.58 5.17
N GLU A 135 -26.45 -25.77 6.17
CA GLU A 135 -26.49 -26.18 7.59
C GLU A 135 -27.90 -26.07 8.18
N SER A 136 -28.69 -25.12 7.68
CA SER A 136 -30.08 -24.90 8.09
C SER A 136 -30.90 -24.31 6.94
N ALA A 137 -32.20 -24.07 7.15
CA ALA A 137 -33.03 -23.38 6.19
C ALA A 137 -32.55 -21.95 5.85
N THR A 138 -31.77 -21.32 6.75
CA THR A 138 -31.32 -19.95 6.61
C THR A 138 -29.77 -19.80 6.65
N ARG A 139 -29.01 -20.91 6.68
CA ARG A 139 -27.56 -20.83 6.78
C ARG A 139 -26.84 -21.73 5.78
N LEU A 140 -25.90 -21.13 5.05
CA LEU A 140 -24.88 -21.85 4.28
C LEU A 140 -23.51 -21.64 4.95
N THR A 141 -22.68 -22.67 4.92
CA THR A 141 -21.29 -22.61 5.41
C THR A 141 -20.36 -23.27 4.42
N GLY A 142 -19.10 -22.91 4.44
CA GLY A 142 -18.12 -23.50 3.55
C GLY A 142 -16.74 -22.94 3.65
N PHE A 143 -15.92 -23.34 2.70
CA PHE A 143 -14.60 -22.78 2.52
C PHE A 143 -14.26 -22.69 1.03
N ARG A 144 -13.27 -21.86 0.73
CA ARG A 144 -12.63 -21.73 -0.56
C ARG A 144 -11.12 -21.77 -0.40
N ARG A 145 -10.45 -22.60 -1.18
CA ARG A 145 -9.01 -22.68 -1.28
C ARG A 145 -8.59 -22.35 -2.72
N SER A 146 -7.64 -21.47 -2.88
CA SER A 146 -7.16 -21.06 -4.18
C SER A 146 -5.65 -20.85 -4.18
N ASN A 147 -5.07 -20.80 -5.35
CA ASN A 147 -3.71 -20.41 -5.60
C ASN A 147 -3.61 -19.49 -6.82
N GLY A 148 -2.61 -18.68 -6.82
CA GLY A 148 -2.31 -17.70 -7.85
C GLY A 148 -1.08 -16.95 -7.42
N TRP A 149 -1.23 -15.66 -7.16
CA TRP A 149 -0.17 -14.86 -6.57
C TRP A 149 0.22 -15.38 -5.17
N ALA A 150 -0.76 -15.59 -4.27
CA ALA A 150 -0.52 -16.36 -3.06
C ALA A 150 -0.58 -17.88 -3.36
N ALA A 151 0.44 -18.62 -2.92
CA ALA A 151 0.56 -20.05 -3.24
C ALA A 151 -0.50 -20.93 -2.58
N ASP A 152 -0.99 -20.57 -1.39
CA ASP A 152 -2.03 -21.30 -0.65
C ASP A 152 -2.91 -20.32 0.11
N ARG A 153 -4.03 -19.97 -0.48
CA ARG A 153 -5.00 -19.05 0.11
C ARG A 153 -6.24 -19.84 0.55
N ARG A 154 -6.66 -19.59 1.79
CA ARG A 154 -7.82 -20.28 2.39
C ARG A 154 -8.72 -19.27 3.07
N ILE A 155 -10.02 -19.29 2.71
CA ILE A 155 -11.06 -18.52 3.36
C ILE A 155 -12.20 -19.45 3.71
N TYR A 156 -12.60 -19.41 4.97
CA TYR A 156 -13.78 -20.06 5.51
C TYR A 156 -14.88 -19.02 5.67
N PHE A 157 -16.14 -19.44 5.46
CA PHE A 157 -17.25 -18.52 5.53
C PHE A 157 -18.51 -19.13 6.20
N SER A 158 -19.31 -18.24 6.78
CA SER A 158 -20.70 -18.51 7.18
C SER A 158 -21.59 -17.44 6.54
N ILE A 159 -22.70 -17.87 5.94
CA ILE A 159 -23.67 -17.02 5.26
C ILE A 159 -25.03 -17.22 5.92
N ASP A 160 -25.61 -16.14 6.46
CA ASP A 160 -26.95 -16.13 7.05
C ASP A 160 -27.89 -15.34 6.18
N PHE A 161 -29.09 -15.89 5.95
CA PHE A 161 -30.20 -15.25 5.23
C PHE A 161 -31.31 -14.88 6.22
N SER A 162 -31.93 -13.73 6.03
CA SER A 162 -33.02 -13.23 6.89
C SER A 162 -34.31 -14.03 6.79
N GLN A 163 -34.41 -14.96 5.84
CA GLN A 163 -35.54 -15.85 5.60
C GLN A 163 -35.06 -17.19 5.00
N PRO A 164 -35.87 -18.25 5.06
CA PRO A 164 -35.53 -19.56 4.49
C PRO A 164 -35.24 -19.48 3.00
N VAL A 165 -34.20 -20.19 2.57
CA VAL A 165 -33.75 -20.27 1.18
C VAL A 165 -33.87 -21.68 0.63
N THR A 166 -34.18 -21.81 -0.67
CA THR A 166 -34.03 -23.03 -1.44
C THR A 166 -32.74 -22.97 -2.24
N VAL A 167 -31.88 -23.95 -2.07
CA VAL A 167 -30.58 -24.02 -2.77
C VAL A 167 -30.73 -24.90 -4.01
N HIS A 168 -30.50 -24.30 -5.16
CA HIS A 168 -30.50 -25.00 -6.45
C HIS A 168 -29.03 -25.23 -6.85
N ARG A 169 -28.59 -26.50 -6.77
CA ARG A 169 -27.26 -26.90 -7.23
C ARG A 169 -27.25 -27.00 -8.73
N LEU A 170 -26.22 -26.47 -9.37
CA LEU A 170 -25.98 -26.59 -10.80
C LEU A 170 -25.02 -27.77 -11.07
N ASP A 171 -24.66 -27.99 -12.32
CA ASP A 171 -23.80 -29.11 -12.73
C ASP A 171 -22.37 -29.01 -12.10
N SER A 172 -21.95 -27.79 -11.72
CA SER A 172 -20.73 -27.59 -10.95
C SER A 172 -21.04 -27.42 -9.45
N MET A 173 -20.19 -27.96 -8.58
CA MET A 173 -20.33 -27.82 -7.12
C MET A 173 -19.95 -26.41 -6.63
N GLU A 174 -19.27 -25.66 -7.48
CA GLU A 174 -18.74 -24.34 -7.14
C GLU A 174 -19.78 -23.22 -7.21
N ARG A 175 -20.85 -23.44 -8.05
CA ARG A 175 -21.90 -22.44 -8.26
C ARG A 175 -23.25 -22.95 -7.88
N VAL A 176 -23.96 -22.18 -7.06
CA VAL A 176 -25.36 -22.46 -6.69
C VAL A 176 -26.23 -21.22 -6.92
N VAL A 177 -27.53 -21.41 -7.08
CA VAL A 177 -28.50 -20.31 -7.01
C VAL A 177 -29.40 -20.54 -5.79
N VAL A 178 -29.48 -19.54 -4.93
CA VAL A 178 -30.43 -19.53 -3.82
C VAL A 178 -31.66 -18.73 -4.21
N SER A 179 -32.85 -19.22 -3.86
CA SER A 179 -34.11 -18.50 -4.05
C SER A 179 -34.90 -18.42 -2.76
N VAL A 180 -35.65 -17.31 -2.61
CA VAL A 180 -36.57 -17.10 -1.48
C VAL A 180 -38.02 -17.05 -1.99
N ALA A 181 -38.94 -17.49 -1.17
CA ALA A 181 -40.36 -17.53 -1.53
C ALA A 181 -41.03 -16.16 -1.41
N ASP A 182 -40.66 -15.36 -0.39
CA ASP A 182 -41.21 -14.02 -0.17
C ASP A 182 -40.24 -12.95 -0.70
N ASN A 183 -40.61 -12.29 -1.79
CA ASN A 183 -39.88 -11.18 -2.39
C ASN A 183 -40.56 -9.82 -2.12
N THR A 184 -41.57 -9.79 -1.27
CA THR A 184 -42.28 -8.54 -0.89
C THR A 184 -41.48 -7.67 0.08
N LYS A 185 -40.52 -8.30 0.76
CA LYS A 185 -39.59 -7.64 1.69
C LYS A 185 -38.14 -7.76 1.17
N PRO A 186 -37.25 -6.83 1.51
CA PRO A 186 -35.85 -6.98 1.21
C PRO A 186 -35.27 -8.27 1.80
N LEU A 187 -34.47 -8.98 1.02
CA LEU A 187 -33.65 -10.07 1.51
C LEU A 187 -32.36 -9.50 2.11
N LEU A 188 -32.12 -9.80 3.38
CA LEU A 188 -30.87 -9.48 4.04
C LEU A 188 -29.96 -10.70 4.07
N VAL A 189 -28.68 -10.49 3.76
CA VAL A 189 -27.67 -11.55 3.74
C VAL A 189 -26.43 -11.08 4.49
N LYS A 190 -25.99 -11.85 5.48
CA LYS A 190 -24.73 -11.62 6.20
C LYS A 190 -23.71 -12.67 5.79
N VAL A 191 -22.50 -12.25 5.52
CA VAL A 191 -21.38 -13.13 5.16
C VAL A 191 -20.21 -12.83 6.08
N ALA A 192 -19.88 -13.77 6.93
CA ALA A 192 -18.68 -13.67 7.77
C ALA A 192 -17.56 -14.50 7.17
N LEU A 193 -16.35 -13.95 7.22
CA LEU A 193 -15.11 -14.58 6.77
C LEU A 193 -14.22 -14.93 7.96
N SER A 194 -13.42 -15.99 7.80
CA SER A 194 -12.35 -16.38 8.72
C SER A 194 -11.17 -16.99 7.95
N PRO A 195 -9.92 -16.67 8.33
CA PRO A 195 -8.75 -17.37 7.80
C PRO A 195 -8.50 -18.74 8.46
N VAL A 196 -9.28 -19.12 9.49
CA VAL A 196 -9.02 -20.28 10.37
C VAL A 196 -10.02 -21.42 10.16
N SER A 197 -11.32 -21.17 10.32
CA SER A 197 -12.33 -22.21 10.21
C SER A 197 -13.76 -21.67 10.03
N ILE A 198 -14.69 -22.55 9.63
CA ILE A 198 -16.13 -22.25 9.55
C ILE A 198 -16.68 -21.81 10.91
N ASP A 199 -16.28 -22.47 12.01
CA ASP A 199 -16.76 -22.12 13.35
C ASP A 199 -16.26 -20.72 13.78
N LYS A 200 -15.06 -20.32 13.35
CA LYS A 200 -14.55 -18.96 13.57
C LYS A 200 -15.32 -17.93 12.72
N ALA A 201 -15.68 -18.25 11.50
CA ALA A 201 -16.55 -17.38 10.69
C ALA A 201 -17.92 -17.17 11.39
N LYS A 202 -18.53 -18.21 11.96
CA LYS A 202 -19.75 -18.10 12.77
C LYS A 202 -19.54 -17.22 14.02
N LEU A 203 -18.40 -17.39 14.70
CA LEU A 203 -18.04 -16.58 15.87
C LEU A 203 -17.88 -15.10 15.51
N ASN A 204 -17.23 -14.81 14.39
CA ASN A 204 -17.08 -13.45 13.88
C ASN A 204 -18.46 -12.82 13.59
N MET A 205 -19.35 -13.55 12.93
CA MET A 205 -20.72 -13.08 12.65
C MET A 205 -21.51 -12.79 13.92
N GLN A 206 -21.42 -13.68 14.91
CA GLN A 206 -22.11 -13.50 16.18
C GLN A 206 -21.59 -12.26 16.95
N ALA A 207 -20.30 -12.01 16.89
CA ALA A 207 -19.68 -10.88 17.59
C ALA A 207 -19.94 -9.53 16.89
N GLU A 208 -19.91 -9.50 15.55
CA GLU A 208 -19.94 -8.24 14.81
C GLU A 208 -21.32 -7.89 14.23
N LEU A 209 -22.14 -8.88 13.85
CA LEU A 209 -23.46 -8.72 13.23
C LEU A 209 -24.51 -9.66 13.84
N ALA A 210 -24.71 -9.61 15.15
CA ALA A 210 -25.73 -10.44 15.83
C ALA A 210 -27.16 -10.18 15.32
N GLY A 211 -27.52 -8.91 15.09
CA GLY A 211 -28.85 -8.47 14.65
C GLY A 211 -29.00 -8.39 13.12
N TRP A 212 -30.22 -8.03 12.69
CA TRP A 212 -30.57 -7.83 11.27
C TRP A 212 -30.84 -6.36 10.91
N ASP A 213 -30.35 -5.40 11.71
CA ASP A 213 -30.48 -3.98 11.45
C ASP A 213 -29.38 -3.52 10.50
N PHE A 214 -29.71 -3.46 9.21
CA PHE A 214 -28.79 -3.03 8.17
C PHE A 214 -28.39 -1.55 8.32
N ASP A 215 -29.36 -0.69 8.65
CA ASP A 215 -29.10 0.75 8.73
C ASP A 215 -28.25 1.10 9.96
N ALA A 216 -28.38 0.34 11.05
CA ALA A 216 -27.47 0.45 12.20
C ALA A 216 -26.03 0.04 11.82
N ALA A 217 -25.86 -0.99 11.01
CA ALA A 217 -24.53 -1.41 10.53
C ALA A 217 -23.89 -0.34 9.61
N VAL A 218 -24.68 0.26 8.70
CA VAL A 218 -24.22 1.40 7.87
C VAL A 218 -23.74 2.55 8.75
N LYS A 219 -24.51 2.91 9.77
CA LYS A 219 -24.15 4.00 10.71
C LYS A 219 -22.86 3.67 11.47
N GLN A 220 -22.68 2.44 11.93
CA GLN A 220 -21.44 2.01 12.62
C GLN A 220 -20.23 2.10 11.71
N ALA A 221 -20.36 1.70 10.44
CA ALA A 221 -19.30 1.82 9.44
C ALA A 221 -18.94 3.29 9.17
N ASP A 222 -19.94 4.16 9.01
CA ASP A 222 -19.75 5.60 8.84
C ASP A 222 -19.05 6.24 10.06
N GLU A 223 -19.45 5.90 11.28
CA GLU A 223 -18.80 6.36 12.51
C GLU A 223 -17.32 5.87 12.60
N ALA A 224 -17.06 4.63 12.20
CA ALA A 224 -15.68 4.09 12.15
C ALA A 224 -14.82 4.89 11.16
N TRP A 225 -15.31 5.17 9.97
CA TRP A 225 -14.60 5.97 8.98
C TRP A 225 -14.38 7.41 9.44
N ASN A 226 -15.41 8.07 9.96
CA ASN A 226 -15.30 9.45 10.44
C ASN A 226 -14.26 9.60 11.55
N ARG A 227 -14.17 8.63 12.47
CA ARG A 227 -13.14 8.60 13.51
C ARG A 227 -11.74 8.54 12.95
N GLU A 228 -11.48 7.66 11.97
CA GLU A 228 -10.16 7.48 11.41
C GLU A 228 -9.78 8.59 10.41
N LEU A 229 -10.73 9.11 9.63
CA LEU A 229 -10.51 10.25 8.75
C LEU A 229 -10.18 11.54 9.51
N ALA A 230 -10.69 11.69 10.73
CA ALA A 230 -10.40 12.83 11.61
C ALA A 230 -8.98 12.81 12.22
N ARG A 231 -8.16 11.79 11.94
CA ARG A 231 -6.76 11.74 12.41
C ARG A 231 -5.87 12.83 11.82
N ILE A 232 -6.20 13.28 10.61
CA ILE A 232 -5.53 14.42 10.00
C ILE A 232 -6.58 15.40 9.52
N GLU A 233 -6.59 16.58 10.12
CA GLU A 233 -7.49 17.67 9.76
C GLU A 233 -6.74 18.72 8.94
N ILE A 234 -7.32 19.11 7.80
CA ILE A 234 -6.76 20.15 6.92
C ILE A 234 -7.68 21.39 6.89
N GLN A 235 -7.06 22.56 6.74
CA GLN A 235 -7.79 23.80 6.47
C GLN A 235 -7.54 24.24 5.03
N THR A 236 -8.61 24.29 4.26
CA THR A 236 -8.63 24.79 2.88
C THR A 236 -10.05 25.21 2.50
N ASN A 237 -10.16 26.23 1.65
CA ASN A 237 -11.41 26.62 1.00
C ASN A 237 -11.66 25.88 -0.33
N ASP A 238 -10.67 25.18 -0.83
CA ASP A 238 -10.72 24.39 -2.07
C ASP A 238 -11.39 23.02 -1.78
N ARG A 239 -12.63 22.88 -2.25
CA ARG A 239 -13.42 21.65 -2.05
C ARG A 239 -12.82 20.46 -2.82
N THR A 240 -12.23 20.69 -3.98
CA THR A 240 -11.60 19.67 -4.82
C THR A 240 -10.37 19.11 -4.09
N LYS A 241 -9.45 19.98 -3.65
CA LYS A 241 -8.28 19.56 -2.87
C LYS A 241 -8.67 18.84 -1.57
N LYS A 242 -9.74 19.29 -0.91
CA LYS A 242 -10.26 18.62 0.28
C LYS A 242 -10.76 17.20 -0.02
N ARG A 243 -11.50 17.02 -1.13
CA ARG A 243 -12.00 15.71 -1.54
C ARG A 243 -10.85 14.77 -1.88
N ILE A 244 -9.88 15.20 -2.69
CA ILE A 244 -8.68 14.42 -3.00
C ILE A 244 -7.95 13.99 -1.72
N PHE A 245 -7.76 14.89 -0.76
CA PHE A 245 -7.08 14.58 0.50
C PHE A 245 -7.79 13.49 1.31
N TYR A 246 -9.10 13.61 1.52
CA TYR A 246 -9.84 12.61 2.29
C TYR A 246 -10.07 11.31 1.51
N THR A 247 -10.08 11.34 0.17
CA THR A 247 -10.02 10.13 -0.67
C THR A 247 -8.67 9.43 -0.52
N ALA A 248 -7.56 10.16 -0.48
CA ALA A 248 -6.24 9.60 -0.18
C ALA A 248 -6.19 8.98 1.23
N MET A 249 -6.77 9.65 2.24
CA MET A 249 -6.92 9.07 3.58
C MET A 249 -7.76 7.79 3.58
N TYR A 250 -8.84 7.72 2.80
CA TYR A 250 -9.65 6.52 2.62
C TYR A 250 -8.84 5.38 1.99
N HIS A 251 -8.12 5.64 0.90
CA HIS A 251 -7.28 4.64 0.21
C HIS A 251 -6.20 4.07 1.15
N LEU A 252 -5.51 4.93 1.91
CA LEU A 252 -4.49 4.51 2.89
C LEU A 252 -5.03 3.48 3.90
N MET A 253 -6.29 3.60 4.29
CA MET A 253 -6.90 2.75 5.32
C MET A 253 -7.75 1.59 4.75
N THR A 254 -7.83 1.45 3.45
CA THR A 254 -8.48 0.32 2.79
C THR A 254 -7.66 -0.96 2.94
N SER A 255 -6.35 -0.86 2.97
CA SER A 255 -5.35 -1.92 3.23
C SER A 255 -4.21 -1.33 4.08
N CYS A 256 -3.40 -2.06 4.79
CA CYS A 256 -3.33 -3.50 5.01
C CYS A 256 -4.54 -4.02 5.81
N SER A 257 -4.84 -5.30 5.71
CA SER A 257 -6.06 -5.86 6.32
C SER A 257 -5.77 -6.62 7.62
N LYS A 258 -6.65 -6.47 8.61
CA LYS A 258 -6.66 -7.30 9.81
C LYS A 258 -6.86 -8.77 9.42
N PHE A 259 -6.05 -9.67 9.99
CA PHE A 259 -6.02 -11.07 9.59
C PHE A 259 -6.04 -12.01 10.81
N ASN A 260 -6.92 -11.74 11.75
CA ASN A 260 -7.26 -12.64 12.84
C ASN A 260 -8.75 -12.56 13.16
N ASP A 261 -9.28 -13.67 13.68
CA ASP A 261 -10.65 -13.76 14.14
C ASP A 261 -10.86 -12.97 15.46
N VAL A 262 -12.10 -12.78 15.87
CA VAL A 262 -12.43 -11.98 17.08
C VAL A 262 -11.81 -12.52 18.36
N ASP A 263 -11.53 -13.82 18.42
CA ASP A 263 -10.85 -14.48 19.54
C ASP A 263 -9.32 -14.53 19.41
N ARG A 264 -8.77 -13.77 18.44
CA ARG A 264 -7.34 -13.59 18.17
C ARG A 264 -6.62 -14.77 17.52
N GLU A 265 -7.33 -15.77 17.02
CA GLU A 265 -6.71 -16.83 16.21
C GLU A 265 -6.51 -16.33 14.76
N TYR A 266 -5.42 -16.78 14.14
CA TYR A 266 -5.08 -16.49 12.76
C TYR A 266 -4.27 -17.63 12.13
N ARG A 267 -4.27 -17.72 10.82
CA ARG A 267 -3.41 -18.65 10.07
C ARG A 267 -2.07 -17.97 9.77
N GLY A 268 -0.97 -18.55 10.28
CA GLY A 268 0.38 -18.06 10.07
C GLY A 268 0.95 -18.39 8.70
N ALA A 269 2.13 -17.81 8.39
CA ALA A 269 2.89 -18.09 7.17
C ALA A 269 3.41 -19.54 7.07
N ASP A 270 3.41 -20.29 8.16
CA ASP A 270 3.69 -21.73 8.22
C ASP A 270 2.45 -22.63 7.95
N GLY A 271 1.32 -22.01 7.61
CA GLY A 271 0.04 -22.69 7.37
C GLY A 271 -0.68 -23.19 8.62
N LYS A 272 -0.12 -22.98 9.83
CA LYS A 272 -0.71 -23.40 11.10
C LYS A 272 -1.57 -22.31 11.72
N VAL A 273 -2.47 -22.72 12.62
CA VAL A 273 -3.26 -21.79 13.42
C VAL A 273 -2.46 -21.33 14.62
N HIS A 274 -2.40 -20.03 14.82
CA HIS A 274 -1.76 -19.36 15.92
C HIS A 274 -2.77 -18.48 16.68
N LYS A 275 -2.44 -18.10 17.90
CA LYS A 275 -3.19 -17.11 18.68
C LYS A 275 -2.25 -16.00 19.11
N ALA A 276 -2.71 -14.75 18.95
CA ALA A 276 -1.94 -13.55 19.26
C ALA A 276 -2.63 -12.71 20.34
N ASP A 277 -1.86 -11.92 21.08
CA ASP A 277 -2.34 -10.85 21.96
C ASP A 277 -2.34 -9.48 21.27
N PHE A 278 -2.10 -9.46 19.94
CA PHE A 278 -2.02 -8.29 19.07
C PHE A 278 -2.92 -8.48 17.83
N THR A 279 -3.15 -7.42 17.06
CA THR A 279 -3.81 -7.50 15.76
C THR A 279 -2.81 -7.94 14.69
N ASN A 280 -3.05 -9.12 14.10
CA ASN A 280 -2.23 -9.61 12.98
C ASN A 280 -2.73 -9.00 11.67
N TYR A 281 -1.80 -8.63 10.77
CA TYR A 281 -2.10 -8.01 9.49
C TYR A 281 -1.65 -8.86 8.31
N THR A 282 -2.30 -8.65 7.17
CA THR A 282 -1.95 -9.20 5.86
C THR A 282 -2.08 -8.14 4.78
N THR A 283 -1.84 -8.52 3.51
CA THR A 283 -1.84 -7.61 2.36
C THR A 283 -0.77 -6.53 2.56
N LEU A 284 0.47 -7.01 2.70
CA LEU A 284 1.63 -6.19 3.05
C LEU A 284 2.49 -5.97 1.81
N SER A 285 2.19 -4.92 1.03
CA SER A 285 2.97 -4.45 -0.13
C SER A 285 4.17 -3.63 0.33
N LEU A 286 5.14 -4.28 0.98
CA LEU A 286 6.18 -3.57 1.74
C LEU A 286 7.21 -2.86 0.86
N TRP A 287 7.43 -3.33 -0.36
CA TRP A 287 8.32 -2.66 -1.33
C TRP A 287 7.86 -1.23 -1.65
N ASP A 288 6.54 -1.04 -1.68
CA ASP A 288 5.88 0.24 -1.91
C ASP A 288 5.79 1.04 -0.61
N THR A 289 5.18 0.44 0.40
CA THR A 289 4.69 1.13 1.60
C THR A 289 5.80 1.59 2.56
N TYR A 290 7.02 1.06 2.48
CA TYR A 290 8.13 1.52 3.32
C TYR A 290 8.51 2.99 3.03
N ARG A 291 8.14 3.52 1.87
CA ARG A 291 8.58 4.83 1.35
C ARG A 291 7.76 6.00 1.88
N ALA A 292 6.45 5.83 2.06
CA ALA A 292 5.59 6.88 2.63
C ALA A 292 4.50 6.34 3.56
N ALA A 293 3.84 5.22 3.23
CA ALA A 293 2.71 4.73 4.01
C ALA A 293 3.11 4.35 5.44
N HIS A 294 4.12 3.50 5.64
CA HIS A 294 4.62 3.17 6.98
C HIS A 294 5.18 4.39 7.71
N PRO A 295 6.02 5.27 7.12
CA PRO A 295 6.42 6.53 7.75
C PRO A 295 5.23 7.39 8.22
N LEU A 296 4.19 7.56 7.38
CA LEU A 296 2.97 8.28 7.76
C LEU A 296 2.24 7.59 8.91
N MET A 297 2.10 6.27 8.85
CA MET A 297 1.42 5.50 9.88
C MET A 297 2.15 5.55 11.23
N THR A 298 3.49 5.67 11.26
CA THR A 298 4.22 5.87 12.53
C THR A 298 3.85 7.21 13.21
N VAL A 299 3.37 8.17 12.45
CA VAL A 299 2.96 9.49 12.95
C VAL A 299 1.46 9.52 13.29
N ALA A 300 0.60 9.11 12.34
CA ALA A 300 -0.85 9.26 12.46
C ALA A 300 -1.56 8.05 13.12
N PHE A 301 -0.92 6.88 13.18
CA PHE A 301 -1.47 5.64 13.74
C PHE A 301 -0.45 4.94 14.66
N PRO A 302 0.11 5.64 15.66
CA PRO A 302 1.20 5.09 16.48
C PRO A 302 0.79 3.85 17.27
N GLU A 303 -0.48 3.69 17.63
CA GLU A 303 -1.00 2.53 18.36
C GLU A 303 -0.97 1.24 17.55
N MET A 304 -0.99 1.31 16.21
CA MET A 304 -0.93 0.14 15.34
C MET A 304 0.51 -0.38 15.14
N GLN A 305 1.52 0.43 15.45
CA GLN A 305 2.91 0.13 15.06
C GLN A 305 3.49 -1.06 15.83
N ARG A 306 3.09 -1.26 17.08
CA ARG A 306 3.44 -2.45 17.86
C ARG A 306 2.90 -3.71 17.19
N ASP A 307 1.67 -3.68 16.73
CA ASP A 307 0.99 -4.82 16.11
C ASP A 307 1.63 -5.16 14.75
N PHE A 308 2.03 -4.17 13.95
CA PHE A 308 2.83 -4.40 12.73
C PHE A 308 4.17 -5.07 13.04
N ALA A 309 4.91 -4.56 14.02
CA ALA A 309 6.18 -5.15 14.42
C ALA A 309 6.01 -6.60 14.87
N GLN A 310 4.98 -6.90 15.68
CA GLN A 310 4.66 -8.26 16.11
C GLN A 310 4.26 -9.16 14.93
N THR A 311 3.46 -8.66 13.99
CA THR A 311 3.12 -9.37 12.74
C THR A 311 4.40 -9.79 12.00
N PHE A 312 5.33 -8.87 11.79
CA PHE A 312 6.59 -9.15 11.07
C PHE A 312 7.49 -10.15 11.81
N LEU A 313 7.62 -9.99 13.13
CA LEU A 313 8.40 -10.90 13.95
C LEU A 313 7.79 -12.32 14.03
N ASN A 314 6.45 -12.44 14.00
CA ASN A 314 5.80 -13.74 13.92
C ASN A 314 5.95 -14.38 12.54
N ILE A 315 5.83 -13.62 11.46
CA ILE A 315 6.15 -14.12 10.12
C ILE A 315 7.60 -14.59 10.05
N TYR A 316 8.56 -13.85 10.64
CA TYR A 316 9.95 -14.30 10.76
C TYR A 316 10.07 -15.65 11.49
N LYS A 317 9.43 -15.80 12.65
CA LYS A 317 9.44 -17.07 13.41
C LYS A 317 8.83 -18.24 12.64
N GLN A 318 7.84 -17.98 11.79
CA GLN A 318 7.09 -18.99 11.03
C GLN A 318 7.81 -19.43 9.76
N GLN A 319 8.48 -18.50 9.02
CA GLN A 319 9.13 -18.80 7.72
C GLN A 319 10.65 -18.60 7.71
N GLY A 320 11.25 -18.13 8.83
CA GLY A 320 12.69 -17.91 8.97
C GLY A 320 13.23 -16.68 8.25
N ARG A 321 12.35 -15.72 7.89
CA ARG A 321 12.68 -14.42 7.33
C ARG A 321 11.52 -13.44 7.46
N LEU A 322 11.80 -12.16 7.38
CA LEU A 322 10.79 -11.11 7.35
C LEU A 322 9.98 -11.14 6.05
N PRO A 323 8.76 -10.59 6.03
CA PRO A 323 7.93 -10.56 4.84
C PRO A 323 8.51 -9.66 3.73
N VAL A 324 8.23 -10.01 2.49
CA VAL A 324 8.43 -9.19 1.29
C VAL A 324 7.09 -8.65 0.81
N TRP A 325 6.18 -9.55 0.45
CA TRP A 325 4.82 -9.25 0.05
C TRP A 325 3.86 -10.35 0.55
N HIS A 326 3.42 -10.21 1.79
CA HIS A 326 2.58 -11.22 2.46
C HIS A 326 1.11 -11.03 2.12
N LEU A 327 0.48 -12.04 1.52
CA LEU A 327 -0.92 -12.04 1.10
C LEU A 327 -1.68 -13.22 1.71
N MET A 328 -2.65 -12.93 2.59
CA MET A 328 -3.61 -13.89 3.14
C MET A 328 -2.98 -15.17 3.73
N GLY A 329 -1.90 -15.00 4.50
CA GLY A 329 -1.17 -16.09 5.13
C GLY A 329 -0.10 -16.75 4.26
N SER A 330 0.20 -16.20 3.09
CA SER A 330 1.24 -16.68 2.18
C SER A 330 2.23 -15.58 1.83
N GLU A 331 3.52 -15.91 1.76
CA GLU A 331 4.53 -15.04 1.17
C GLU A 331 4.51 -15.21 -0.34
N THR A 332 4.41 -14.10 -1.08
CA THR A 332 4.39 -14.15 -2.55
C THR A 332 5.77 -13.97 -3.17
N ASP A 333 6.74 -13.44 -2.42
CA ASP A 333 8.07 -13.05 -2.91
C ASP A 333 8.03 -12.06 -4.09
N CYS A 334 6.90 -11.40 -4.29
CA CYS A 334 6.77 -10.38 -5.30
C CYS A 334 7.65 -9.17 -4.96
N MET A 335 8.21 -8.54 -5.97
CA MET A 335 9.12 -7.41 -5.89
C MET A 335 10.53 -7.73 -5.33
N VAL A 336 11.45 -6.84 -5.62
CA VAL A 336 12.86 -6.97 -5.27
C VAL A 336 13.19 -6.49 -3.85
N GLY A 337 14.32 -6.93 -3.31
CA GLY A 337 14.78 -6.50 -2.00
C GLY A 337 14.12 -7.23 -0.82
N ASN A 338 14.38 -6.74 0.38
CA ASN A 338 13.81 -7.21 1.64
C ASN A 338 13.14 -6.04 2.40
N PRO A 339 12.04 -5.51 1.89
CA PRO A 339 11.43 -4.28 2.43
C PRO A 339 10.90 -4.45 3.85
N GLY A 340 10.49 -5.66 4.26
CA GLY A 340 10.13 -5.94 5.65
C GLY A 340 11.25 -5.67 6.65
N ALA A 341 12.52 -5.81 6.21
CA ALA A 341 13.66 -5.43 7.05
C ALA A 341 13.76 -3.91 7.20
N ILE A 342 13.48 -3.14 6.16
CA ILE A 342 13.48 -1.68 6.22
C ILE A 342 12.42 -1.19 7.21
N VAL A 343 11.17 -1.69 7.07
CA VAL A 343 10.06 -1.29 7.94
C VAL A 343 10.33 -1.69 9.40
N LEU A 344 10.75 -2.93 9.67
CA LEU A 344 11.04 -3.37 11.04
C LEU A 344 12.19 -2.55 11.67
N ALA A 345 13.21 -2.22 10.90
CA ALA A 345 14.31 -1.37 11.37
C ALA A 345 13.81 0.03 11.73
N ASP A 346 12.97 0.67 10.90
CA ASP A 346 12.40 1.99 11.19
C ASP A 346 11.52 1.96 12.45
N LEU A 347 10.65 0.95 12.59
CA LEU A 347 9.84 0.75 13.80
C LEU A 347 10.71 0.56 15.04
N THR A 348 11.83 -0.16 14.93
CA THR A 348 12.77 -0.38 16.03
C THR A 348 13.46 0.93 16.43
N MET A 349 13.95 1.69 15.45
CA MET A 349 14.60 2.98 15.68
C MET A 349 13.64 4.03 16.27
N LYS A 350 12.38 3.99 15.90
CA LYS A 350 11.32 4.86 16.43
C LYS A 350 10.76 4.41 17.79
N GLY A 351 11.17 3.25 18.30
CA GLY A 351 10.83 2.75 19.64
C GLY A 351 9.49 2.02 19.74
N PHE A 352 8.97 1.48 18.64
CA PHE A 352 7.73 0.70 18.61
C PHE A 352 7.96 -0.80 18.85
N VAL A 353 9.20 -1.27 18.81
CA VAL A 353 9.58 -2.66 19.04
C VAL A 353 10.09 -2.83 20.47
N GLU A 354 9.46 -3.73 21.23
CA GLU A 354 9.84 -4.03 22.62
C GLU A 354 11.12 -4.87 22.67
N ASP A 355 11.13 -6.02 21.97
CA ASP A 355 12.30 -6.92 21.90
C ASP A 355 13.19 -6.54 20.70
N LYS A 356 14.10 -5.60 20.93
CA LYS A 356 15.03 -5.12 19.92
C LYS A 356 16.12 -6.14 19.56
N GLU A 357 16.47 -7.05 20.48
CA GLU A 357 17.42 -8.13 20.18
C GLU A 357 16.81 -9.12 19.19
N LEU A 358 15.56 -9.54 19.40
CA LEU A 358 14.81 -10.35 18.44
C LEU A 358 14.63 -9.63 17.09
N ALA A 359 14.40 -8.33 17.11
CA ALA A 359 14.33 -7.55 15.86
C ALA A 359 15.66 -7.60 15.11
N LEU A 360 16.79 -7.40 15.79
CA LEU A 360 18.10 -7.48 15.14
C LEU A 360 18.38 -8.91 14.62
N GLU A 361 18.01 -9.93 15.37
CA GLU A 361 18.11 -11.34 14.92
C GLU A 361 17.33 -11.56 13.63
N ALA A 362 16.06 -11.15 13.58
CA ALA A 362 15.19 -11.28 12.40
C ALA A 362 15.73 -10.52 11.18
N LEU A 363 16.24 -9.30 11.40
CA LEU A 363 16.87 -8.46 10.40
C LEU A 363 18.11 -9.16 9.81
N LYS A 364 19.00 -9.63 10.66
CA LYS A 364 20.22 -10.36 10.25
C LYS A 364 19.88 -11.65 9.52
N ALA A 365 18.99 -12.48 10.08
CA ALA A 365 18.59 -13.74 9.48
C ALA A 365 18.00 -13.53 8.06
N THR A 366 17.20 -12.47 7.86
CA THR A 366 16.66 -12.11 6.56
C THR A 366 17.74 -11.71 5.56
N GLN A 367 18.65 -10.82 5.97
CA GLN A 367 19.69 -10.27 5.11
C GLN A 367 20.89 -11.21 4.85
N MET A 368 20.98 -12.32 5.60
CA MET A 368 22.04 -13.33 5.46
C MET A 368 21.57 -14.64 4.84
N LYS A 369 20.27 -14.79 4.55
CA LYS A 369 19.72 -16.01 3.93
C LYS A 369 20.16 -16.14 2.47
N ASP A 370 20.60 -17.35 2.05
CA ASP A 370 21.08 -17.58 0.68
C ASP A 370 19.94 -17.78 -0.33
N ILE A 371 19.13 -16.76 -0.50
CA ILE A 371 18.01 -16.69 -1.44
C ILE A 371 18.02 -15.34 -2.16
N ARG A 372 17.36 -15.24 -3.30
CA ARG A 372 17.07 -13.98 -3.98
C ARG A 372 18.34 -13.13 -4.23
N SER A 373 19.42 -13.80 -4.65
CA SER A 373 20.75 -13.21 -4.97
C SER A 373 21.57 -12.70 -3.77
N LEU A 374 21.10 -12.87 -2.52
CA LEU A 374 21.88 -12.50 -1.33
C LEU A 374 23.16 -13.35 -1.17
N GLY A 375 23.18 -14.60 -1.68
CA GLY A 375 24.39 -15.42 -1.74
C GLY A 375 25.47 -14.74 -2.58
N LEU A 376 25.13 -14.27 -3.79
CA LEU A 376 26.03 -13.51 -4.66
C LEU A 376 26.53 -12.23 -4.02
N LEU A 377 25.61 -11.48 -3.36
CA LEU A 377 25.98 -10.26 -2.62
C LEU A 377 26.99 -10.53 -1.51
N LYS A 378 26.86 -11.64 -0.77
CA LYS A 378 27.81 -12.05 0.29
C LYS A 378 29.16 -12.46 -0.28
N GLU A 379 29.16 -13.24 -1.34
CA GLU A 379 30.38 -13.80 -1.95
C GLU A 379 31.22 -12.73 -2.63
N HIS A 380 30.59 -11.88 -3.46
CA HIS A 380 31.28 -10.89 -4.29
C HIS A 380 31.29 -9.47 -3.68
N GLY A 381 30.48 -9.21 -2.65
CA GLY A 381 30.23 -7.87 -2.10
C GLY A 381 29.45 -6.94 -3.04
N TYR A 382 28.82 -7.50 -4.06
CA TYR A 382 27.84 -6.94 -5.00
C TYR A 382 27.16 -8.09 -5.74
N ILE A 383 26.13 -7.82 -6.55
CA ILE A 383 25.47 -8.84 -7.37
C ILE A 383 26.00 -8.72 -8.81
N PRO A 384 26.84 -9.65 -9.31
CA PRO A 384 27.31 -9.63 -10.69
C PRO A 384 26.18 -10.01 -11.65
N TRP A 385 25.91 -9.16 -12.66
CA TRP A 385 24.80 -9.38 -13.59
C TRP A 385 24.91 -10.70 -14.37
N ASN A 386 26.11 -11.15 -14.65
CA ASN A 386 26.35 -12.39 -15.41
C ASN A 386 26.21 -13.69 -14.59
N LEU A 387 25.95 -13.57 -13.28
CA LEU A 387 25.63 -14.69 -12.38
C LEU A 387 24.18 -14.62 -11.88
N GLU A 388 23.51 -13.50 -12.07
CA GLU A 388 22.12 -13.31 -11.66
C GLU A 388 21.15 -13.90 -12.69
N PRO A 389 20.36 -14.94 -12.33
CA PRO A 389 19.53 -15.66 -13.29
C PRO A 389 18.25 -14.90 -13.71
N GLU A 390 17.79 -13.96 -12.89
CA GLU A 390 16.49 -13.32 -13.05
C GLU A 390 16.57 -11.86 -13.49
N ASN A 391 17.76 -11.36 -13.85
CA ASN A 391 17.98 -9.92 -14.11
C ASN A 391 17.70 -9.02 -12.90
N GLU A 392 17.37 -7.74 -13.14
CA GLU A 392 17.05 -6.72 -12.13
C GLU A 392 18.18 -6.49 -11.11
N THR A 393 19.40 -6.73 -11.53
CA THR A 393 20.61 -6.77 -10.70
C THR A 393 20.83 -5.49 -9.91
N VAL A 394 20.68 -4.33 -10.55
CA VAL A 394 20.88 -3.02 -9.93
C VAL A 394 19.75 -2.75 -8.93
N ALA A 395 18.51 -3.00 -9.33
CA ALA A 395 17.36 -2.80 -8.45
C ALA A 395 17.46 -3.64 -7.17
N LYS A 396 17.74 -4.97 -7.30
CA LYS A 396 17.95 -5.86 -6.14
C LYS A 396 19.04 -5.34 -5.21
N ALA A 397 20.18 -4.95 -5.78
CA ALA A 397 21.33 -4.47 -5.00
C ALA A 397 21.03 -3.19 -4.22
N LEU A 398 20.34 -2.22 -4.83
CA LEU A 398 20.01 -0.95 -4.19
C LEU A 398 19.01 -1.13 -3.04
N GLU A 399 17.99 -1.97 -3.22
CA GLU A 399 17.03 -2.31 -2.17
C GLU A 399 17.71 -3.04 -1.01
N TYR A 400 18.65 -3.97 -1.29
CA TYR A 400 19.44 -4.61 -0.22
C TYR A 400 20.35 -3.61 0.50
N CYS A 401 20.92 -2.62 -0.19
CA CYS A 401 21.69 -1.56 0.46
C CYS A 401 20.85 -0.76 1.46
N ALA A 402 19.61 -0.43 1.12
CA ALA A 402 18.70 0.27 2.03
C ALA A 402 18.34 -0.60 3.25
N ALA A 403 18.06 -1.88 3.04
CA ALA A 403 17.78 -2.83 4.12
C ALA A 403 19.01 -3.04 5.04
N ASP A 404 20.21 -3.18 4.49
CA ASP A 404 21.46 -3.30 5.25
C ASP A 404 21.76 -2.08 6.11
N ASP A 405 21.48 -0.87 5.59
CA ASP A 405 21.60 0.36 6.38
C ASP A 405 20.68 0.34 7.59
N GLY A 406 19.46 -0.20 7.43
CA GLY A 406 18.51 -0.43 8.51
C GLY A 406 19.08 -1.38 9.58
N VAL A 407 19.64 -2.53 9.15
CA VAL A 407 20.30 -3.48 10.07
C VAL A 407 21.45 -2.80 10.82
N ALA A 408 22.30 -2.07 10.11
CA ALA A 408 23.42 -1.35 10.71
C ALA A 408 22.97 -0.33 11.76
N LYS A 409 21.89 0.43 11.50
CA LYS A 409 21.35 1.40 12.47
C LYS A 409 20.84 0.71 13.74
N VAL A 410 20.12 -0.41 13.62
CA VAL A 410 19.65 -1.19 14.77
C VAL A 410 20.81 -1.83 15.52
N ALA A 411 21.80 -2.42 14.83
CA ALA A 411 23.00 -2.95 15.44
C ALA A 411 23.76 -1.88 16.24
N LYS A 412 23.90 -0.68 15.69
CA LYS A 412 24.50 0.47 16.39
C LYS A 412 23.71 0.87 17.63
N LEU A 413 22.37 0.90 17.56
CA LEU A 413 21.49 1.20 18.68
C LEU A 413 21.73 0.23 19.84
N LEU A 414 22.00 -1.05 19.52
CA LEU A 414 22.23 -2.12 20.50
C LEU A 414 23.70 -2.32 20.88
N GLY A 415 24.61 -1.49 20.34
CA GLY A 415 26.05 -1.61 20.62
C GLY A 415 26.74 -2.82 20.01
N LYS A 416 26.14 -3.49 19.02
CA LYS A 416 26.69 -4.66 18.30
C LYS A 416 27.67 -4.18 17.22
N LYS A 417 28.90 -3.95 17.59
CA LYS A 417 29.91 -3.29 16.76
C LYS A 417 30.21 -4.05 15.47
N ASP A 418 30.42 -5.36 15.54
CA ASP A 418 30.78 -6.19 14.38
C ASP A 418 29.63 -6.23 13.35
N ASP A 419 28.40 -6.42 13.83
CA ASP A 419 27.20 -6.36 12.98
C ASP A 419 27.05 -4.97 12.33
N TYR A 420 27.26 -3.90 13.12
CA TYR A 420 27.23 -2.55 12.58
C TYR A 420 28.25 -2.34 11.45
N GLU A 421 29.50 -2.70 11.66
CA GLU A 421 30.57 -2.52 10.67
C GLU A 421 30.28 -3.33 9.41
N TYR A 422 29.87 -4.60 9.55
CA TYR A 422 29.55 -5.46 8.43
C TYR A 422 28.41 -4.89 7.55
N PHE A 423 27.25 -4.64 8.15
CA PHE A 423 26.09 -4.18 7.40
C PHE A 423 26.23 -2.74 6.93
N PHE A 424 26.88 -1.86 7.68
CA PHE A 424 27.21 -0.52 7.23
C PHE A 424 28.08 -0.53 5.96
N ASN A 425 29.13 -1.35 5.92
CA ASN A 425 29.98 -1.45 4.75
C ASN A 425 29.20 -2.05 3.55
N ARG A 426 28.40 -3.08 3.78
CA ARG A 426 27.60 -3.73 2.73
C ARG A 426 26.52 -2.78 2.18
N SER A 427 25.91 -1.96 2.99
CA SER A 427 24.94 -0.94 2.57
C SER A 427 25.55 0.13 1.65
N ARG A 428 26.88 0.19 1.55
CA ARG A 428 27.59 1.12 0.64
C ARG A 428 28.04 0.44 -0.64
N SER A 429 27.66 -0.81 -0.89
CA SER A 429 28.02 -1.54 -2.12
C SER A 429 27.40 -0.94 -3.39
N TYR A 430 26.35 -0.12 -3.28
CA TYR A 430 25.80 0.64 -4.41
C TYR A 430 26.88 1.44 -5.18
N LYS A 431 27.98 1.85 -4.51
CA LYS A 431 29.09 2.59 -5.11
C LYS A 431 29.79 1.80 -6.22
N LYS A 432 29.75 0.46 -6.17
CA LYS A 432 30.34 -0.42 -7.21
C LYS A 432 29.59 -0.34 -8.53
N TYR A 433 28.34 0.02 -8.50
CA TYR A 433 27.49 0.17 -9.69
C TYR A 433 27.61 1.55 -10.36
N TYR A 434 28.25 2.53 -9.70
CA TYR A 434 28.37 3.87 -10.25
C TYR A 434 29.40 3.92 -11.38
N ASP A 435 28.93 4.25 -12.58
CA ASP A 435 29.77 4.53 -13.74
C ASP A 435 30.07 6.04 -13.82
N PRO A 436 31.33 6.46 -13.61
CA PRO A 436 31.70 7.88 -13.62
C PRO A 436 31.62 8.51 -15.03
N GLU A 437 31.69 7.72 -16.10
CA GLU A 437 31.61 8.20 -17.48
C GLU A 437 30.18 8.59 -17.83
N THR A 438 29.21 7.68 -17.61
CA THR A 438 27.80 7.90 -17.92
C THR A 438 27.03 8.58 -16.77
N ARG A 439 27.56 8.51 -15.55
CA ARG A 439 26.94 8.99 -14.31
C ARG A 439 25.59 8.32 -14.01
N PHE A 440 25.54 7.00 -14.23
CA PHE A 440 24.43 6.13 -13.87
C PHE A 440 24.88 5.02 -12.92
N LEU A 441 23.95 4.45 -12.18
CA LEU A 441 24.16 3.16 -11.53
C LEU A 441 23.84 2.07 -12.53
N ARG A 442 24.86 1.25 -12.89
CA ARG A 442 24.82 0.25 -13.96
C ARG A 442 25.24 -1.12 -13.44
N ALA A 443 24.73 -2.17 -14.06
CA ALA A 443 25.12 -3.53 -13.72
C ALA A 443 26.60 -3.81 -14.05
N VAL A 444 27.27 -4.50 -13.10
CA VAL A 444 28.69 -4.85 -13.17
C VAL A 444 28.82 -6.37 -13.21
N GLY A 445 29.67 -6.89 -14.11
CA GLY A 445 29.97 -8.30 -14.21
C GLY A 445 31.09 -8.74 -13.26
N THR A 446 31.37 -10.06 -13.21
CA THR A 446 32.45 -10.63 -12.41
C THR A 446 33.84 -10.15 -12.85
N ASP A 447 33.98 -9.66 -14.08
CA ASP A 447 35.20 -9.05 -14.62
C ASP A 447 35.36 -7.57 -14.26
N GLY A 448 34.44 -7.02 -13.45
CA GLY A 448 34.44 -5.63 -13.05
C GLY A 448 33.97 -4.64 -14.13
N LYS A 449 33.51 -5.12 -15.30
CA LYS A 449 33.05 -4.26 -16.39
C LYS A 449 31.54 -4.05 -16.34
N PHE A 450 31.10 -2.86 -16.79
CA PHE A 450 29.70 -2.55 -16.94
C PHE A 450 29.07 -3.32 -18.11
N ARG A 451 27.81 -3.75 -17.89
CA ARG A 451 27.03 -4.46 -18.93
C ARG A 451 26.84 -3.60 -20.18
N LEU A 452 27.02 -4.23 -21.35
CA LEU A 452 26.83 -3.65 -22.68
C LEU A 452 25.85 -4.50 -23.51
N PRO A 453 25.05 -3.91 -24.42
CA PRO A 453 24.90 -2.48 -24.66
C PRO A 453 24.18 -1.77 -23.52
N PHE A 454 24.32 -0.45 -23.39
CA PHE A 454 23.66 0.34 -22.37
C PHE A 454 22.79 1.43 -22.99
N ASN A 455 21.49 1.36 -22.72
CA ASN A 455 20.51 2.42 -22.99
C ASN A 455 19.89 2.85 -21.65
N PRO A 456 20.11 4.09 -21.18
CA PRO A 456 19.60 4.55 -19.88
C PRO A 456 18.07 4.70 -19.81
N PHE A 457 17.38 4.62 -20.94
CA PHE A 457 15.92 4.73 -21.02
C PHE A 457 15.22 3.37 -21.08
N PHE A 458 15.94 2.29 -21.37
CA PHE A 458 15.36 0.97 -21.56
C PHE A 458 14.72 0.44 -20.26
N ALA A 459 13.45 0.01 -20.32
CA ALA A 459 12.62 -0.29 -19.17
C ALA A 459 11.70 -1.52 -19.36
N GLU A 460 12.06 -2.48 -20.19
CA GLU A 460 11.27 -3.71 -20.31
C GLU A 460 11.28 -4.52 -19.02
N HIS A 461 10.08 -4.94 -18.60
CA HIS A 461 9.88 -5.64 -17.33
C HIS A 461 10.65 -6.97 -17.29
N ARG A 462 11.42 -7.22 -16.24
CA ARG A 462 12.23 -8.42 -15.95
C ARG A 462 13.27 -8.79 -17.01
N THR A 463 13.56 -7.93 -17.97
CA THR A 463 14.56 -8.20 -19.01
C THR A 463 15.80 -7.30 -18.90
N ASN A 464 15.76 -6.32 -18.01
CA ASN A 464 16.87 -5.38 -17.77
C ASN A 464 17.40 -5.44 -16.34
N ASP A 465 18.24 -4.50 -15.96
CA ASP A 465 18.89 -4.45 -14.65
C ASP A 465 18.08 -3.69 -13.59
N TYR A 466 16.88 -3.19 -13.95
CA TYR A 466 16.02 -2.35 -13.13
C TYR A 466 14.61 -2.94 -13.09
N THR A 467 13.94 -2.80 -11.97
CA THR A 467 12.58 -3.28 -11.76
C THR A 467 11.59 -2.19 -12.13
N GLU A 468 10.69 -2.47 -13.06
CA GLU A 468 9.60 -1.54 -13.45
C GLU A 468 10.09 -0.12 -13.74
N GLY A 469 11.28 0.00 -14.31
CA GLY A 469 11.92 1.28 -14.51
C GLY A 469 13.21 1.19 -15.31
N ASN A 470 13.99 2.26 -15.26
CA ASN A 470 15.23 2.38 -16.02
C ASN A 470 16.36 3.05 -15.21
N ALA A 471 17.52 3.24 -15.85
CA ALA A 471 18.69 3.80 -15.18
C ALA A 471 18.47 5.22 -14.63
N TRP A 472 17.56 6.00 -15.20
CA TRP A 472 17.28 7.36 -14.73
C TRP A 472 16.65 7.34 -13.34
N GLN A 473 15.61 6.54 -13.11
CA GLN A 473 14.96 6.45 -11.80
C GLN A 473 15.90 5.79 -10.78
N TYR A 474 16.51 4.67 -11.15
CA TYR A 474 17.32 3.86 -10.24
C TYR A 474 18.66 4.48 -9.85
N THR A 475 19.20 5.41 -10.64
CA THR A 475 20.41 6.16 -10.24
C THR A 475 20.18 6.97 -8.95
N PHE A 476 18.95 7.33 -8.66
CA PHE A 476 18.58 8.06 -7.43
C PHE A 476 18.01 7.17 -6.32
N LEU A 477 17.90 5.85 -6.52
CA LEU A 477 17.40 4.93 -5.50
C LEU A 477 18.47 4.61 -4.43
N VAL A 478 18.97 5.66 -3.79
CA VAL A 478 19.91 5.59 -2.65
C VAL A 478 19.40 6.49 -1.52
N PRO A 479 18.16 6.28 -1.02
CA PRO A 479 17.54 7.16 -0.02
C PRO A 479 18.27 7.12 1.33
N HIS A 480 18.90 6.00 1.67
CA HIS A 480 19.64 5.77 2.92
C HIS A 480 21.01 6.47 2.98
N ASP A 481 21.57 6.89 1.84
CA ASP A 481 22.88 7.56 1.77
C ASP A 481 22.93 8.63 0.67
N VAL A 482 21.97 9.55 0.65
CA VAL A 482 21.93 10.63 -0.35
C VAL A 482 23.24 11.46 -0.35
N LYS A 483 23.82 11.70 0.82
CA LYS A 483 25.12 12.40 0.93
C LYS A 483 26.27 11.63 0.28
N GLY A 484 26.27 10.31 0.42
CA GLY A 484 27.23 9.42 -0.25
C GLY A 484 27.05 9.43 -1.75
N LEU A 485 25.80 9.41 -2.23
CA LEU A 485 25.48 9.53 -3.65
C LEU A 485 25.96 10.86 -4.23
N ILE A 486 25.69 12.00 -3.57
CA ILE A 486 26.19 13.33 -4.00
C ILE A 486 27.72 13.33 -4.13
N LYS A 487 28.44 12.67 -3.22
CA LYS A 487 29.90 12.56 -3.29
C LYS A 487 30.38 11.81 -4.53
N LEU A 488 29.66 10.77 -5.00
CA LEU A 488 30.01 10.05 -6.23
C LEU A 488 29.92 10.96 -7.46
N PHE A 489 29.02 11.93 -7.49
CA PHE A 489 28.93 12.94 -8.55
C PHE A 489 30.03 14.01 -8.46
N GLY A 490 30.82 14.03 -7.39
CA GLY A 490 31.95 14.92 -7.20
C GLY A 490 31.58 16.32 -6.64
N SER A 491 30.34 16.77 -6.81
CA SER A 491 29.86 18.04 -6.26
C SER A 491 28.34 18.13 -6.24
N ASP A 492 27.79 19.01 -5.34
CA ASP A 492 26.37 19.36 -5.33
C ASP A 492 25.88 19.83 -6.71
N LYS A 493 26.70 20.62 -7.43
CA LYS A 493 26.37 21.14 -8.76
C LYS A 493 26.21 20.02 -9.79
N ALA A 494 27.14 19.07 -9.83
CA ALA A 494 27.10 17.94 -10.77
C ALA A 494 25.92 17.01 -10.47
N PHE A 495 25.66 16.73 -9.19
CA PHE A 495 24.49 15.95 -8.75
C PHE A 495 23.18 16.66 -9.16
N MET A 496 23.03 17.94 -8.83
CA MET A 496 21.84 18.71 -9.19
C MET A 496 21.60 18.79 -10.71
N SER A 497 22.68 18.92 -11.50
CA SER A 497 22.57 18.94 -12.96
C SER A 497 21.99 17.62 -13.49
N LYS A 498 22.40 16.47 -12.92
CA LYS A 498 21.83 15.16 -13.28
C LYS A 498 20.39 15.03 -12.80
N LEU A 499 20.11 15.49 -11.58
CA LEU A 499 18.77 15.49 -11.00
C LEU A 499 17.81 16.41 -11.77
N ASP A 500 18.26 17.61 -12.17
CA ASP A 500 17.49 18.51 -13.04
C ASP A 500 17.13 17.79 -14.36
N SER A 501 18.11 17.10 -14.99
CA SER A 501 17.90 16.40 -16.25
C SER A 501 16.79 15.35 -16.18
N LEU A 502 16.65 14.65 -15.05
CA LEU A 502 15.61 13.63 -14.83
C LEU A 502 14.20 14.16 -15.19
N PHE A 503 13.92 15.43 -14.90
CA PHE A 503 12.57 16.01 -15.06
C PHE A 503 12.26 16.54 -16.46
N PHE A 504 13.19 16.45 -17.43
CA PHE A 504 12.93 16.94 -18.79
C PHE A 504 13.49 16.08 -19.92
N VAL A 505 14.37 15.10 -19.62
CA VAL A 505 14.90 14.24 -20.69
C VAL A 505 13.84 13.25 -21.16
N GLU A 506 13.84 13.03 -22.47
CA GLU A 506 12.97 12.06 -23.11
C GLU A 506 13.80 11.00 -23.82
N GLY A 507 13.27 9.80 -23.97
CA GLY A 507 13.95 8.71 -24.67
C GLY A 507 13.04 7.49 -24.81
N TRP A 508 13.41 6.61 -25.73
CA TRP A 508 12.65 5.39 -25.99
C TRP A 508 12.93 4.31 -24.93
N ALA A 509 11.86 3.89 -24.26
CA ALA A 509 11.92 2.95 -23.15
C ALA A 509 11.87 1.45 -23.55
N GLY A 510 11.61 1.15 -24.82
CA GLY A 510 11.36 -0.19 -25.35
C GLY A 510 9.91 -0.34 -25.81
N ASP A 511 9.66 -1.33 -26.69
CA ASP A 511 8.29 -1.61 -27.20
C ASP A 511 7.40 -2.24 -26.14
N ASN A 512 8.01 -2.92 -25.14
CA ASN A 512 7.34 -3.55 -24.02
C ASN A 512 7.77 -2.91 -22.68
N ALA A 513 7.82 -1.58 -22.64
CA ALA A 513 8.15 -0.85 -21.42
C ALA A 513 7.13 -1.18 -20.32
N SER A 514 7.60 -1.24 -19.07
CA SER A 514 6.73 -1.52 -17.94
C SER A 514 5.58 -0.51 -17.84
N PRO A 515 4.31 -0.95 -17.73
CA PRO A 515 3.17 -0.06 -17.57
C PRO A 515 3.23 0.74 -16.26
N ASP A 516 4.00 0.28 -15.27
CA ASP A 516 4.20 0.97 -14.00
C ASP A 516 4.97 2.29 -14.15
N MET A 517 5.71 2.46 -15.25
CA MET A 517 6.32 3.75 -15.61
C MET A 517 5.26 4.75 -16.07
N SER A 518 4.47 5.27 -15.16
CA SER A 518 3.37 6.20 -15.39
C SER A 518 3.56 7.51 -14.63
N GLY A 519 2.69 8.51 -14.87
CA GLY A 519 2.82 9.84 -14.26
C GLY A 519 4.14 10.53 -14.59
N MET A 520 4.58 10.45 -15.84
CA MET A 520 5.91 10.86 -16.28
C MET A 520 6.09 12.38 -16.32
N THR A 521 7.22 12.84 -15.80
CA THR A 521 7.74 14.17 -16.00
C THR A 521 9.23 14.03 -16.37
N GLY A 522 9.55 14.09 -17.66
CA GLY A 522 10.81 13.57 -18.17
C GLY A 522 10.93 12.07 -17.88
N GLN A 523 11.98 11.67 -17.16
CA GLN A 523 12.16 10.30 -16.69
C GLN A 523 11.79 10.11 -15.20
N TYR A 524 11.26 11.12 -14.55
CA TYR A 524 10.64 10.97 -13.23
C TYR A 524 9.26 10.33 -13.39
N ALA A 525 9.13 9.11 -12.91
CA ALA A 525 7.88 8.34 -12.95
C ALA A 525 7.16 8.46 -11.61
N HIS A 526 6.19 9.39 -11.49
CA HIS A 526 5.47 9.57 -10.22
C HIS A 526 4.59 8.38 -9.87
N GLY A 527 4.08 7.70 -10.88
CA GLY A 527 3.22 6.52 -10.73
C GLY A 527 3.94 5.27 -10.23
N ASN A 528 5.27 5.30 -10.04
CA ASN A 528 6.01 4.17 -9.47
C ASN A 528 6.92 4.60 -8.32
N GLU A 529 6.97 3.82 -7.28
CA GLU A 529 7.49 4.10 -5.95
C GLU A 529 8.99 4.43 -5.87
N PRO A 530 9.88 3.85 -6.71
CA PRO A 530 11.30 4.22 -6.70
C PRO A 530 11.57 5.71 -6.91
N SER A 531 10.62 6.46 -7.49
CA SER A 531 10.73 7.90 -7.72
C SER A 531 10.30 8.78 -6.54
N HIS A 532 9.53 8.27 -5.59
CA HIS A 532 8.80 9.07 -4.60
C HIS A 532 9.66 9.97 -3.70
N HIS A 533 10.87 9.56 -3.36
CA HIS A 533 11.80 10.36 -2.53
C HIS A 533 12.65 11.35 -3.33
N VAL A 534 12.71 11.21 -4.64
CA VAL A 534 13.74 11.84 -5.50
C VAL A 534 13.65 13.37 -5.48
N ILE A 535 12.45 13.95 -5.54
CA ILE A 535 12.27 15.41 -5.50
C ILE A 535 12.87 16.01 -4.21
N TYR A 536 12.75 15.31 -3.10
CA TYR A 536 13.28 15.77 -1.80
C TYR A 536 14.81 15.73 -1.71
N MET A 537 15.50 15.06 -2.65
CA MET A 537 16.97 15.06 -2.70
C MET A 537 17.58 16.45 -2.95
N TYR A 538 16.83 17.40 -3.52
CA TYR A 538 17.28 18.78 -3.61
C TYR A 538 17.58 19.40 -2.24
N ASN A 539 16.87 19.01 -1.19
CA ASN A 539 17.12 19.47 0.18
C ASN A 539 18.52 19.04 0.66
N TYR A 540 18.97 17.83 0.29
CA TYR A 540 20.32 17.32 0.61
C TYR A 540 21.41 18.05 -0.15
N ALA A 541 21.11 18.61 -1.32
CA ALA A 541 22.01 19.47 -2.08
C ALA A 541 21.91 20.97 -1.69
N GLY A 542 21.11 21.31 -0.66
CA GLY A 542 20.92 22.67 -0.16
C GLY A 542 20.06 23.56 -1.06
N ARG A 543 19.17 22.97 -1.84
CA ARG A 543 18.28 23.67 -2.77
C ARG A 543 16.79 23.27 -2.59
N PRO A 544 16.23 23.47 -1.37
CA PRO A 544 14.80 23.21 -1.14
C PRO A 544 13.88 24.03 -2.05
N ASP A 545 14.38 25.15 -2.57
CA ASP A 545 13.68 25.97 -3.54
C ASP A 545 13.46 25.28 -4.89
N LYS A 546 14.33 24.35 -5.31
CA LYS A 546 14.13 23.55 -6.52
C LYS A 546 13.08 22.43 -6.33
N ALA A 547 12.97 21.90 -5.12
CA ALA A 547 11.94 20.92 -4.81
C ALA A 547 10.51 21.51 -4.82
N ALA A 548 10.34 22.75 -4.35
CA ALA A 548 9.02 23.35 -4.16
C ALA A 548 8.13 23.39 -5.42
N PRO A 549 8.57 23.86 -6.60
CA PRO A 549 7.72 23.85 -7.79
C PRO A 549 7.40 22.44 -8.29
N LEU A 550 8.33 21.49 -8.18
CA LEU A 550 8.10 20.10 -8.57
C LEU A 550 7.09 19.42 -7.65
N LEU A 551 7.19 19.60 -6.33
CA LEU A 551 6.22 19.10 -5.37
C LEU A 551 4.81 19.64 -5.65
N ARG A 552 4.69 20.96 -5.89
CA ARG A 552 3.40 21.57 -6.21
C ARG A 552 2.84 21.07 -7.55
N LYS A 553 3.71 20.82 -8.54
CA LYS A 553 3.31 20.21 -9.81
C LYS A 553 2.75 18.81 -9.57
N MET A 554 3.48 17.92 -8.88
CA MET A 554 3.00 16.56 -8.60
C MET A 554 1.69 16.57 -7.81
N LEU A 555 1.58 17.38 -6.76
CA LEU A 555 0.37 17.49 -5.93
C LEU A 555 -0.88 17.98 -6.69
N ASN A 556 -0.70 18.80 -7.74
CA ASN A 556 -1.82 19.36 -8.50
C ASN A 556 -2.13 18.60 -9.79
N GLU A 557 -1.17 17.87 -10.38
CA GLU A 557 -1.33 17.26 -11.70
C GLU A 557 -1.43 15.73 -11.65
N MET A 558 -0.89 15.08 -10.58
CA MET A 558 -0.85 13.62 -10.48
C MET A 558 -1.93 13.04 -9.56
N TYR A 559 -2.76 13.91 -8.97
CA TYR A 559 -3.88 13.54 -8.09
C TYR A 559 -5.09 14.38 -8.46
N LEU A 560 -6.09 13.76 -9.05
CA LEU A 560 -7.24 14.45 -9.64
C LEU A 560 -8.54 14.02 -8.96
N ASP A 561 -9.55 14.91 -9.01
CA ASP A 561 -10.90 14.65 -8.49
C ASP A 561 -11.79 13.98 -9.55
N GLN A 562 -11.38 12.76 -9.94
CA GLN A 562 -12.05 11.96 -10.97
C GLN A 562 -11.71 10.47 -10.80
N PRO A 563 -12.44 9.53 -11.45
CA PRO A 563 -12.25 8.08 -11.24
C PRO A 563 -10.83 7.59 -11.51
N ASP A 564 -10.15 8.06 -12.53
CA ASP A 564 -8.75 7.79 -12.87
C ASP A 564 -7.79 8.83 -12.27
N GLY A 565 -8.09 9.31 -11.07
CA GLY A 565 -7.40 10.43 -10.43
C GLY A 565 -5.99 10.15 -9.90
N LEU A 566 -5.50 8.92 -9.97
CA LEU A 566 -4.12 8.55 -9.62
C LEU A 566 -3.30 8.34 -10.89
N SER A 567 -2.05 8.77 -10.88
CA SER A 567 -1.14 8.65 -12.03
C SER A 567 -0.48 7.29 -12.17
N GLY A 568 -0.76 6.34 -11.29
CA GLY A 568 -0.25 4.97 -11.26
C GLY A 568 -1.07 4.12 -10.32
N ASN A 569 -0.57 2.92 -10.02
CA ASN A 569 -1.18 2.02 -9.05
C ASN A 569 -1.26 2.67 -7.67
N GLU A 570 -2.29 2.35 -6.90
CA GLU A 570 -2.45 2.90 -5.55
C GLU A 570 -1.48 2.24 -4.54
N ASP A 571 -1.16 0.96 -4.76
CA ASP A 571 -0.21 0.14 -4.02
C ASP A 571 -0.38 0.18 -2.51
N VAL A 572 -1.57 -0.26 -2.11
CA VAL A 572 -1.91 -0.54 -0.70
C VAL A 572 -1.69 0.69 0.20
N GLY A 573 -2.07 1.87 -0.30
CA GLY A 573 -1.96 3.14 0.43
C GLY A 573 -0.69 3.94 0.18
N GLN A 574 0.28 3.45 -0.59
CA GLN A 574 1.56 4.14 -0.78
C GLN A 574 1.42 5.43 -1.60
N MET A 575 0.72 5.37 -2.74
CA MET A 575 0.50 6.54 -3.59
C MET A 575 -0.24 7.64 -2.83
N SER A 576 -1.30 7.25 -2.12
CA SER A 576 -2.08 8.15 -1.26
C SER A 576 -1.28 8.71 -0.09
N ALA A 577 -0.44 7.91 0.55
CA ALA A 577 0.43 8.35 1.65
C ALA A 577 1.46 9.39 1.21
N TRP A 578 2.01 9.25 0.00
CA TRP A 578 2.88 10.26 -0.59
C TRP A 578 2.16 11.61 -0.71
N TYR A 579 0.92 11.59 -1.24
CA TYR A 579 0.09 12.80 -1.35
C TYR A 579 -0.19 13.42 0.02
N ILE A 580 -0.60 12.60 1.01
CA ILE A 580 -0.90 13.07 2.37
C ILE A 580 0.32 13.74 2.99
N LEU A 581 1.47 13.04 3.05
CA LEU A 581 2.69 13.59 3.64
C LEU A 581 3.16 14.84 2.91
N SER A 582 3.22 14.81 1.59
CA SER A 582 3.72 15.91 0.77
C SER A 582 2.79 17.12 0.83
N SER A 583 1.46 16.92 0.89
CA SER A 583 0.47 18.00 1.04
C SER A 583 0.53 18.67 2.41
N VAL A 584 0.85 17.91 3.46
CA VAL A 584 1.16 18.44 4.80
C VAL A 584 2.51 19.18 4.81
N GLY A 585 3.39 18.87 3.86
CA GLY A 585 4.71 19.52 3.70
C GLY A 585 5.86 18.76 4.35
N LEU A 586 5.72 17.45 4.56
CA LEU A 586 6.73 16.59 5.17
C LEU A 586 6.95 15.32 4.32
N TYR A 587 8.16 14.76 4.35
CA TYR A 587 8.45 13.45 3.73
C TYR A 587 9.68 12.80 4.35
N GLN A 588 9.63 11.51 4.65
CA GLN A 588 10.77 10.76 5.16
C GLN A 588 11.59 10.17 4.00
N VAL A 589 12.72 10.77 3.64
CA VAL A 589 13.61 10.32 2.55
C VAL A 589 14.39 9.09 2.97
N ASP A 590 15.19 9.20 4.05
CA ASP A 590 15.86 8.04 4.64
C ASP A 590 14.81 7.15 5.30
N PRO A 591 14.58 5.92 4.78
CA PRO A 591 13.46 5.10 5.23
C PRO A 591 13.61 4.60 6.66
N VAL A 592 14.81 4.71 7.26
CA VAL A 592 15.08 4.27 8.64
C VAL A 592 15.70 5.39 9.46
N GLY A 593 15.02 5.81 10.52
CA GLY A 593 15.56 6.79 11.46
C GLY A 593 14.71 8.03 11.70
N GLY A 594 13.60 8.18 10.99
CA GLY A 594 12.54 9.14 11.35
C GLY A 594 12.86 10.60 11.14
N ARG A 595 13.67 10.97 10.12
CA ARG A 595 13.89 12.35 9.72
C ARG A 595 12.94 12.73 8.61
N PHE A 596 12.04 13.70 8.86
CA PHE A 596 11.06 14.21 7.89
C PHE A 596 11.57 15.50 7.27
N VAL A 597 11.81 15.47 5.97
CA VAL A 597 12.24 16.60 5.16
C VAL A 597 11.08 17.54 4.91
N ILE A 598 11.30 18.84 5.04
CA ILE A 598 10.29 19.88 4.82
C ILE A 598 10.23 20.18 3.32
N GLY A 599 9.02 20.05 2.76
CA GLY A 599 8.68 20.36 1.37
C GLY A 599 7.95 21.69 1.21
N SER A 600 6.94 21.70 0.32
CA SER A 600 6.07 22.86 0.06
C SER A 600 4.62 22.46 0.37
N PRO A 601 4.10 22.77 1.58
CA PRO A 601 2.75 22.33 1.99
C PRO A 601 1.66 22.89 1.08
N LEU A 602 0.66 22.06 0.77
CA LEU A 602 -0.46 22.43 -0.10
C LEU A 602 -1.52 23.23 0.65
N PHE A 603 -1.68 22.97 1.96
CA PHE A 603 -2.72 23.53 2.82
C PHE A 603 -2.17 24.62 3.73
N ASP A 604 -3.05 25.55 4.15
CA ASP A 604 -2.69 26.61 5.09
C ASP A 604 -2.39 26.07 6.49
N LYS A 605 -3.08 24.99 6.84
CA LYS A 605 -2.89 24.30 8.11
C LYS A 605 -3.25 22.82 7.95
N ALA A 606 -2.44 21.97 8.55
CA ALA A 606 -2.75 20.56 8.77
C ALA A 606 -2.46 20.19 10.23
N THR A 607 -3.38 19.48 10.87
CA THR A 607 -3.25 19.02 12.27
C THR A 607 -3.32 17.51 12.28
N VAL A 608 -2.26 16.86 12.74
CA VAL A 608 -2.12 15.41 12.83
C VAL A 608 -2.28 14.97 14.28
N ASN A 609 -3.19 14.05 14.55
CA ASN A 609 -3.25 13.36 15.83
C ASN A 609 -2.10 12.36 15.92
N VAL A 610 -1.16 12.59 16.83
CA VAL A 610 0.04 11.78 17.01
C VAL A 610 -0.06 10.78 18.17
N GLY A 611 -1.28 10.51 18.61
CA GLY A 611 -1.56 9.61 19.72
C GLY A 611 -1.43 10.27 21.10
N GLY A 612 -1.93 9.58 22.14
CA GLY A 612 -1.85 10.03 23.53
C GLY A 612 -2.51 11.39 23.78
N GLY A 613 -3.51 11.78 23.00
CA GLY A 613 -4.20 13.09 23.11
C GLY A 613 -3.38 14.27 22.60
N LYS A 614 -2.27 14.01 21.88
CA LYS A 614 -1.38 15.04 21.34
C LYS A 614 -1.63 15.29 19.87
N THR A 615 -1.33 16.51 19.42
CA THR A 615 -1.39 16.87 18.00
C THR A 615 -0.09 17.53 17.55
N PHE A 616 0.31 17.26 16.32
CA PHE A 616 1.37 18.00 15.62
C PHE A 616 0.72 18.82 14.50
N THR A 617 0.95 20.13 14.51
CA THR A 617 0.32 21.04 13.55
C THR A 617 1.37 21.66 12.63
N VAL A 618 1.15 21.62 11.33
CA VAL A 618 1.89 22.38 10.34
C VAL A 618 1.06 23.59 9.94
N VAL A 619 1.61 24.79 10.07
CA VAL A 619 0.98 26.06 9.69
C VAL A 619 1.81 26.72 8.60
N ALA A 620 1.25 26.91 7.41
CA ALA A 620 1.88 27.56 6.28
C ALA A 620 1.31 28.99 6.09
N LYS A 621 1.93 29.97 6.75
CA LYS A 621 1.52 31.38 6.68
C LYS A 621 1.78 31.95 5.29
N ASN A 622 0.81 32.71 4.75
CA ASN A 622 0.82 33.30 3.40
C ASN A 622 0.89 32.25 2.26
N ASN A 623 0.47 31.01 2.52
CA ASN A 623 0.47 29.96 1.51
C ASN A 623 -0.49 30.30 0.36
N SER A 624 -0.10 30.00 -0.88
CA SER A 624 -0.94 30.12 -2.07
C SER A 624 -0.31 29.39 -3.25
N ASP A 625 -0.95 29.33 -4.40
CA ASP A 625 -0.38 28.77 -5.62
C ASP A 625 0.84 29.57 -6.14
N LYS A 626 1.03 30.82 -5.69
CA LYS A 626 2.20 31.65 -5.99
C LYS A 626 3.26 31.61 -4.89
N ASN A 627 2.84 31.52 -3.62
CA ASN A 627 3.73 31.53 -2.46
C ASN A 627 4.10 30.10 -2.06
N ILE A 628 4.93 29.46 -2.87
CA ILE A 628 5.31 28.04 -2.73
C ILE A 628 6.65 27.82 -2.03
N TYR A 629 7.45 28.89 -1.83
CA TYR A 629 8.79 28.80 -1.28
C TYR A 629 8.81 29.12 0.22
N VAL A 630 9.42 28.26 1.02
CA VAL A 630 9.63 28.53 2.45
C VAL A 630 10.64 29.68 2.61
N GLN A 631 10.23 30.74 3.30
CA GLN A 631 11.08 31.90 3.61
C GLN A 631 11.76 31.76 4.98
N SER A 632 11.03 31.21 5.95
CA SER A 632 11.52 30.92 7.29
C SER A 632 10.67 29.85 7.93
N ALA A 633 11.23 29.16 8.95
CA ALA A 633 10.55 28.14 9.72
C ALA A 633 10.75 28.32 11.22
N ARG A 634 9.76 27.90 12.00
CA ARG A 634 9.82 27.78 13.47
C ARG A 634 9.24 26.45 13.91
N LEU A 635 9.90 25.81 14.86
CA LEU A 635 9.37 24.62 15.54
C LEU A 635 9.14 24.98 17.02
N ASN A 636 7.90 24.85 17.46
CA ASN A 636 7.49 25.20 18.83
C ASN A 636 7.95 26.62 19.24
N GLY A 637 7.79 27.59 18.34
CA GLY A 637 8.16 28.99 18.53
C GLY A 637 9.67 29.31 18.37
N LYS A 638 10.54 28.30 18.29
CA LYS A 638 11.99 28.46 18.08
C LYS A 638 12.32 28.45 16.60
N THR A 639 13.25 29.31 16.17
CA THR A 639 13.72 29.35 14.77
C THR A 639 14.29 28.00 14.36
N LEU A 640 13.77 27.43 13.27
CA LEU A 640 14.25 26.21 12.65
C LEU A 640 15.06 26.58 11.39
N LYS A 641 16.37 26.29 11.45
CA LYS A 641 17.29 26.52 10.31
C LYS A 641 17.35 25.31 9.37
N ASN A 642 17.07 24.11 9.89
CA ASN A 642 17.15 22.85 9.17
C ASN A 642 15.97 22.69 8.20
N SER A 643 16.21 22.04 7.06
CA SER A 643 15.16 21.65 6.12
C SER A 643 14.44 20.34 6.51
N TYR A 644 14.45 19.96 7.79
CA TYR A 644 13.82 18.77 8.32
C TYR A 644 13.41 18.94 9.78
N VAL A 645 12.52 18.05 10.23
CA VAL A 645 12.17 17.80 11.63
C VAL A 645 12.37 16.31 11.94
N ASP A 646 12.71 15.99 13.18
CA ASP A 646 12.89 14.61 13.60
C ASP A 646 11.55 14.00 14.10
N PHE A 647 11.39 12.69 13.97
CA PHE A 647 10.20 11.96 14.44
C PHE A 647 9.88 12.26 15.91
N ASN A 648 10.91 12.39 16.75
CA ASN A 648 10.70 12.73 18.16
C ASN A 648 10.08 14.11 18.37
N ASP A 649 10.38 15.09 17.51
CA ASP A 649 9.72 16.40 17.55
C ASP A 649 8.23 16.29 17.20
N ILE A 650 7.89 15.42 16.27
CA ILE A 650 6.50 15.21 15.81
C ILE A 650 5.69 14.42 16.86
N ARG A 651 6.21 13.28 17.33
CA ARG A 651 5.50 12.39 18.26
C ARG A 651 5.14 13.01 19.62
N HIS A 652 5.87 14.03 20.04
CA HIS A 652 5.59 14.73 21.28
C HIS A 652 4.53 15.82 21.13
N GLY A 653 4.04 16.05 19.93
CA GLY A 653 3.14 17.12 19.57
C GLY A 653 3.85 18.48 19.46
N GLY A 654 3.13 19.47 18.94
CA GLY A 654 3.69 20.81 18.77
C GLY A 654 3.28 21.48 17.48
N THR A 655 4.02 22.50 17.08
CA THR A 655 3.70 23.29 15.89
C THR A 655 4.94 23.59 15.06
N LEU A 656 4.89 23.25 13.78
CA LEU A 656 5.80 23.69 12.74
C LEU A 656 5.15 24.86 11.99
N GLU A 657 5.72 26.06 12.13
CA GLU A 657 5.29 27.24 11.38
C GLU A 657 6.22 27.50 10.22
N LEU A 658 5.68 27.60 9.02
CA LEU A 658 6.39 27.95 7.79
C LEU A 658 5.84 29.29 7.28
N VAL A 659 6.70 30.23 6.96
CA VAL A 659 6.34 31.45 6.24
C VAL A 659 6.63 31.24 4.78
N MET A 660 5.58 31.31 3.94
CA MET A 660 5.67 31.06 2.51
C MET A 660 5.81 32.38 1.72
N GLY A 661 6.47 32.33 0.57
CA GLY A 661 6.64 33.47 -0.32
C GLY A 661 6.79 33.09 -1.79
N PRO A 662 6.71 34.10 -2.70
CA PRO A 662 6.64 33.86 -4.16
C PRO A 662 8.01 33.66 -4.83
N LYS A 663 9.11 33.83 -4.09
CA LYS A 663 10.47 33.72 -4.61
C LYS A 663 11.32 32.79 -3.78
N PRO A 664 12.32 32.12 -4.38
CA PRO A 664 13.33 31.37 -3.65
C PRO A 664 13.95 32.17 -2.52
N SER A 665 14.25 31.52 -1.40
CA SER A 665 14.87 32.11 -0.22
C SER A 665 16.23 31.49 0.05
N LYS A 666 16.95 32.02 1.04
CA LYS A 666 18.20 31.43 1.55
C LYS A 666 17.98 30.49 2.73
N TRP A 667 16.72 30.19 3.09
CA TRP A 667 16.40 29.27 4.16
C TRP A 667 16.91 27.85 3.84
N ALA A 668 17.59 27.25 4.82
CA ALA A 668 18.13 25.88 4.79
C ALA A 668 19.09 25.55 3.62
N THR A 669 19.75 26.55 3.02
CA THR A 669 20.68 26.34 1.89
C THR A 669 22.09 25.93 2.34
N THR A 670 22.45 26.15 3.60
CA THR A 670 23.81 25.85 4.12
C THR A 670 23.96 24.36 4.42
N THR A 671 25.17 23.82 4.33
CA THR A 671 25.47 22.40 4.58
C THR A 671 25.03 21.93 5.97
N ALA A 672 25.15 22.78 7.00
CA ALA A 672 24.71 22.44 8.37
C ALA A 672 23.19 22.29 8.53
N CYS A 673 22.39 22.79 7.59
CA CYS A 673 20.93 22.77 7.65
C CYS A 673 20.30 21.65 6.81
N ARG A 674 21.12 20.87 6.10
CA ARG A 674 20.65 19.77 5.23
C ARG A 674 20.28 18.54 6.04
N PRO A 675 19.35 17.69 5.55
CA PRO A 675 18.96 16.43 6.19
C PRO A 675 20.09 15.46 6.45
#